data_eb278dbce2c7ee1ebbc693cffa7dcb77
#
_entry.id   eb278dbce2c7ee1ebbc693cffa7dcb77
#
_cell.length_a   1.000
_cell.length_b   1.000
_cell.length_c   1.000
_cell.angle_alpha   90.00
_cell.angle_beta   90.00
_cell.angle_gamma   90.00
#
_symmetry.space_group_name_H-M   'P 1'
#
loop_
_entity.id
_entity.type
_entity.pdbx_description
1 polymer ?
#
loop_
_entity_poly.entity_id
_entity_poly.type
_entity_poly.pdbx_seq_one_letter_code
_entity_poly.pdbx_strand_id
1 'polypeptide(L)'
;MLRHRLAALFEPRTLAVVSDRPLPVDQSTPALLNNAVTHIPVPDAVADKVPCRLQGLPDGERLDLALVCVPPASTPAVLEALRRYRPRIVLVLAHPEPSDDPTQDTIHCRDWSRRNDCLILGPRSFGVQRPHLGMNLSHHPHGALPGRVALVTQSRSIAAAVLDWAADVSLGFSAVISVGDEGVIDVAEVLDYLSMDPRTDSIALYLEETTSSRRFTSAARAAASVKPLIVLKVEEALDEDPVHVAAFNALLRRVGAVRIRFFVQLFSAIKVLVHTRRPRGKRIALLSNGDGAARLALDVMGTGATVYRAELAAASIEGVGQLLEKGALADNPVVTYAPLTAERMRGLLDILVEDKGVDGVLVLLAPDPLADLESVVDVLAAVAPASRKPIVTCLMGDSSMRRLRHVLDEAGTPAFRTPETAANAFGILAGYHYSQTLAQQILPPEPLSRPPDTDKARQLVQAAQRRGQRVLSPCEGLELLGCFHVPIQLADDVPEGSPVMAIRVRKDPKLGPCMSFGRGLEPFLRAEAAVELPPLNGYLARQLVQRSGYWQGTLSRSLTPVAAEFLREALERISLLVSDVPAIESLDIDPLCLEGDTLVATGLEVKLSSASMLVLPETTGYSHMAIHPYPRHLAQMRQMHDGRPWLLRPIRPEDAEPLQEFVRGLSDESRYMRFVSMLRELTPHMLARYTRIDYHRELALVATINEPNPVHRGHPRERIIGFAHYLRNADGRGAEYALVIGDEWQRCGIGSQLMRMLIEAAQEQRLTYIDGLVLGANRPMLGLMTYLGFRVDSDEEDPSMRRVWLDLGETLG
;
A
#
# COMPACT_ATOMS: atom_id res chain seq x y z
N MET A 1 15.09 14.17 -14.44
CA MET A 1 14.29 13.05 -13.93
C MET A 1 13.77 12.21 -15.09
N LEU A 2 14.07 10.93 -15.15
CA LEU A 2 13.49 10.03 -16.13
C LEU A 2 11.96 10.08 -16.05
N ARG A 3 11.29 10.35 -17.17
CA ARG A 3 9.83 10.33 -17.24
C ARG A 3 9.33 8.91 -16.94
N HIS A 4 8.27 8.81 -16.15
CA HIS A 4 7.63 7.50 -15.90
C HIS A 4 7.22 6.86 -17.23
N ARG A 5 7.40 5.55 -17.37
CA ARG A 5 7.12 4.84 -18.64
C ARG A 5 5.66 4.92 -19.10
N LEU A 6 4.70 5.17 -18.17
CA LEU A 6 3.30 5.43 -18.49
C LEU A 6 3.01 6.89 -18.86
N ALA A 7 3.99 7.80 -18.88
CA ALA A 7 3.74 9.19 -19.22
C ALA A 7 3.12 9.35 -20.62
N ALA A 8 3.50 8.50 -21.58
CA ALA A 8 2.92 8.51 -22.93
C ALA A 8 1.43 8.10 -22.96
N LEU A 9 0.91 7.38 -21.95
CA LEU A 9 -0.52 7.07 -21.81
C LEU A 9 -1.33 8.27 -21.33
N PHE A 10 -0.77 9.00 -20.36
CA PHE A 10 -1.49 10.05 -19.66
C PHE A 10 -1.27 11.45 -20.24
N GLU A 11 -0.18 11.65 -20.96
CA GLU A 11 0.20 12.92 -21.59
C GLU A 11 0.83 12.67 -22.98
N PRO A 12 0.10 11.99 -23.91
CA PRO A 12 0.62 11.69 -25.22
C PRO A 12 0.78 12.98 -26.05
N ARG A 13 1.84 13.08 -26.83
CA ARG A 13 2.07 14.14 -27.80
C ARG A 13 1.59 13.75 -29.20
N THR A 14 1.63 12.44 -29.47
CA THR A 14 1.19 11.85 -30.73
C THR A 14 0.24 10.69 -30.47
N LEU A 15 -0.90 10.68 -31.18
CA LEU A 15 -1.94 9.66 -31.05
C LEU A 15 -2.35 9.13 -32.42
N ALA A 16 -2.36 7.81 -32.57
CA ALA A 16 -3.00 7.12 -33.69
C ALA A 16 -4.24 6.37 -33.21
N VAL A 17 -5.34 6.48 -33.92
CA VAL A 17 -6.59 5.76 -33.64
C VAL A 17 -6.85 4.77 -34.76
N VAL A 18 -6.90 3.49 -34.43
CA VAL A 18 -7.21 2.38 -35.33
C VAL A 18 -8.54 1.77 -34.86
N SER A 19 -9.61 2.01 -35.60
CA SER A 19 -10.94 1.59 -35.23
C SER A 19 -11.79 1.23 -36.46
N ASP A 20 -12.65 0.22 -36.34
CA ASP A 20 -13.67 -0.16 -37.33
C ASP A 20 -14.96 0.66 -37.20
N ARG A 21 -15.05 1.51 -36.16
CA ARG A 21 -16.23 2.31 -35.82
C ARG A 21 -15.87 3.68 -35.27
N PRO A 22 -16.81 4.65 -35.28
CA PRO A 22 -16.62 5.93 -34.61
C PRO A 22 -16.46 5.75 -33.11
N LEU A 23 -15.49 6.44 -32.52
CA LEU A 23 -15.25 6.48 -31.07
C LEU A 23 -15.52 7.91 -30.53
N PRO A 24 -15.90 8.06 -29.25
CA PRO A 24 -16.11 9.39 -28.63
C PRO A 24 -14.85 10.27 -28.63
N VAL A 25 -13.70 9.71 -28.88
CA VAL A 25 -12.38 10.35 -29.01
C VAL A 25 -12.42 11.55 -29.98
N ASP A 26 -13.21 11.45 -31.03
CA ASP A 26 -13.27 12.45 -32.11
C ASP A 26 -13.82 13.81 -31.67
N GLN A 27 -14.60 13.83 -30.59
CA GLN A 27 -15.31 15.03 -30.15
C GLN A 27 -14.54 15.86 -29.10
N SER A 28 -13.65 15.25 -28.34
CA SER A 28 -13.03 15.87 -27.16
C SER A 28 -11.51 16.04 -27.23
N THR A 29 -10.82 15.25 -28.02
CA THR A 29 -9.35 15.16 -27.99
C THR A 29 -8.60 16.01 -29.04
N PRO A 30 -9.19 16.45 -30.19
CA PRO A 30 -8.45 17.09 -31.28
C PRO A 30 -7.75 18.40 -30.91
N ALA A 31 -8.27 19.14 -29.92
CA ALA A 31 -7.71 20.46 -29.55
C ALA A 31 -6.38 20.37 -28.78
N LEU A 32 -6.03 19.21 -28.24
CA LEU A 32 -4.87 19.02 -27.35
C LEU A 32 -3.67 18.40 -28.06
N LEU A 33 -3.88 17.69 -29.15
CA LEU A 33 -2.87 16.88 -29.80
C LEU A 33 -2.37 17.54 -31.10
N ASN A 34 -2.17 18.85 -31.14
CA ASN A 34 -1.50 19.56 -32.23
C ASN A 34 -1.52 18.83 -33.58
N ASN A 35 -2.70 18.42 -34.07
CA ASN A 35 -2.93 17.72 -35.37
C ASN A 35 -2.39 16.27 -35.48
N ALA A 36 -2.08 15.59 -34.38
CA ALA A 36 -1.49 14.25 -34.44
C ALA A 36 -2.52 13.10 -34.29
N VAL A 37 -3.83 13.36 -34.36
CA VAL A 37 -4.86 12.33 -34.37
C VAL A 37 -5.04 11.81 -35.79
N THR A 38 -4.66 10.56 -36.04
CA THR A 38 -4.88 9.90 -37.34
C THR A 38 -5.88 8.79 -37.17
N HIS A 39 -7.06 8.95 -37.77
CA HIS A 39 -8.07 7.90 -37.85
C HIS A 39 -7.76 6.97 -39.01
N ILE A 40 -7.73 5.67 -38.70
CA ILE A 40 -7.56 4.62 -39.70
C ILE A 40 -8.83 3.75 -39.64
N PRO A 41 -9.86 4.03 -40.44
CA PRO A 41 -11.02 3.13 -40.53
C PRO A 41 -10.57 1.81 -41.11
N VAL A 42 -10.92 0.72 -40.44
CA VAL A 42 -10.52 -0.64 -40.82
C VAL A 42 -11.77 -1.48 -41.07
N PRO A 43 -12.19 -1.66 -42.34
CA PRO A 43 -13.11 -2.73 -42.69
C PRO A 43 -12.30 -3.98 -43.07
N ASP A 44 -12.75 -5.15 -42.68
CA ASP A 44 -12.50 -6.55 -43.06
C ASP A 44 -11.08 -7.07 -43.47
N ALA A 45 -10.12 -6.24 -43.84
CA ALA A 45 -8.76 -6.67 -44.15
C ALA A 45 -7.72 -5.70 -43.60
N VAL A 46 -7.34 -5.92 -42.37
CA VAL A 46 -6.80 -4.94 -41.44
C VAL A 46 -5.34 -4.54 -41.68
N ALA A 47 -4.50 -5.46 -42.11
CA ALA A 47 -3.05 -5.25 -42.15
C ALA A 47 -2.59 -4.27 -43.25
N ASP A 48 -3.28 -4.25 -44.40
CA ASP A 48 -2.87 -3.47 -45.57
C ASP A 48 -3.36 -2.01 -45.53
N LYS A 49 -4.21 -1.66 -44.55
CA LYS A 49 -4.87 -0.34 -44.47
C LYS A 49 -4.28 0.61 -43.44
N VAL A 50 -3.40 0.13 -42.55
CA VAL A 50 -2.62 1.03 -41.69
C VAL A 50 -1.64 1.78 -42.59
N PRO A 51 -1.73 3.14 -42.72
CA PRO A 51 -0.94 3.87 -43.67
C PRO A 51 0.56 3.75 -43.42
N CYS A 52 1.35 3.81 -44.45
CA CYS A 52 2.81 3.77 -44.36
C CYS A 52 3.41 5.00 -43.64
N ARG A 53 2.64 6.08 -43.51
CA ARG A 53 3.06 7.31 -42.84
C ARG A 53 1.89 7.93 -42.10
N LEU A 54 2.05 8.26 -40.79
CA LEU A 54 1.07 9.00 -40.03
C LEU A 54 1.26 10.49 -40.21
N GLN A 55 0.16 11.23 -40.43
CA GLN A 55 0.23 12.70 -40.50
C GLN A 55 0.63 13.23 -39.09
N GLY A 56 1.56 14.19 -39.08
CA GLY A 56 2.01 14.81 -37.82
C GLY A 56 3.04 14.03 -37.02
N LEU A 57 3.47 12.84 -37.45
CA LEU A 57 4.59 12.12 -36.86
C LEU A 57 5.86 12.40 -37.68
N PRO A 58 6.89 13.09 -37.17
CA PRO A 58 8.15 13.31 -37.84
C PRO A 58 8.84 11.97 -38.19
N ASP A 59 9.59 12.00 -39.31
CA ASP A 59 10.34 10.81 -39.74
C ASP A 59 11.37 10.42 -38.67
N GLY A 60 11.30 9.16 -38.17
CA GLY A 60 12.21 8.62 -37.18
C GLY A 60 11.74 8.80 -35.69
N GLU A 61 10.70 9.59 -35.44
CA GLU A 61 10.11 9.65 -34.08
C GLU A 61 9.21 8.46 -33.76
N ARG A 62 9.18 8.10 -32.50
CA ARG A 62 8.28 7.05 -31.98
C ARG A 62 6.89 7.63 -31.76
N LEU A 63 5.86 6.85 -32.11
CA LEU A 63 4.48 7.16 -31.75
C LEU A 63 4.33 7.02 -30.22
N ASP A 64 3.76 8.02 -29.56
CA ASP A 64 3.54 7.94 -28.09
C ASP A 64 2.44 6.93 -27.77
N LEU A 65 1.26 7.05 -28.40
CA LEU A 65 0.09 6.24 -28.09
C LEU A 65 -0.66 5.80 -29.34
N ALA A 66 -0.96 4.51 -29.43
CA ALA A 66 -1.92 3.97 -30.39
C ALA A 66 -3.18 3.50 -29.64
N LEU A 67 -4.35 3.96 -30.06
CA LEU A 67 -5.66 3.48 -29.61
C LEU A 67 -6.17 2.47 -30.61
N VAL A 68 -6.48 1.26 -30.18
CA VAL A 68 -6.97 0.14 -31.00
C VAL A 68 -8.34 -0.28 -30.53
N CYS A 69 -9.34 -0.23 -31.41
CA CYS A 69 -10.68 -0.74 -31.18
C CYS A 69 -11.15 -1.48 -32.45
N VAL A 70 -10.82 -2.75 -32.51
CA VAL A 70 -11.15 -3.64 -33.66
C VAL A 70 -11.61 -5.00 -33.12
N PRO A 71 -12.28 -5.85 -33.92
CA PRO A 71 -12.60 -7.20 -33.49
C PRO A 71 -11.38 -7.95 -32.93
N PRO A 72 -11.52 -8.74 -31.86
CA PRO A 72 -10.40 -9.43 -31.21
C PRO A 72 -9.55 -10.25 -32.19
N ALA A 73 -10.16 -10.96 -33.13
CA ALA A 73 -9.47 -11.72 -34.16
C ALA A 73 -8.55 -10.86 -35.06
N SER A 74 -8.84 -9.58 -35.19
CA SER A 74 -8.05 -8.64 -36.01
C SER A 74 -6.93 -7.94 -35.24
N THR A 75 -6.97 -7.96 -33.92
CA THR A 75 -6.00 -7.29 -33.05
C THR A 75 -4.55 -7.69 -33.32
N PRO A 76 -4.18 -8.96 -33.51
CA PRO A 76 -2.82 -9.36 -33.82
C PRO A 76 -2.27 -8.72 -35.09
N ALA A 77 -3.05 -8.67 -36.15
CA ALA A 77 -2.66 -8.08 -37.45
C ALA A 77 -2.47 -6.56 -37.33
N VAL A 78 -3.34 -5.87 -36.57
CA VAL A 78 -3.18 -4.43 -36.30
C VAL A 78 -1.94 -4.13 -35.46
N LEU A 79 -1.66 -4.92 -34.44
CA LEU A 79 -0.45 -4.75 -33.64
C LEU A 79 0.82 -4.91 -34.50
N GLU A 80 0.85 -5.91 -35.38
CA GLU A 80 2.00 -6.12 -36.28
C GLU A 80 2.15 -4.96 -37.28
N ALA A 81 1.05 -4.43 -37.80
CA ALA A 81 1.06 -3.24 -38.67
C ALA A 81 1.56 -1.98 -37.95
N LEU A 82 1.22 -1.81 -36.66
CA LEU A 82 1.67 -0.69 -35.83
C LEU A 82 3.16 -0.74 -35.47
N ARG A 83 3.82 -1.89 -35.59
CA ARG A 83 5.24 -2.08 -35.31
C ARG A 83 6.14 -1.05 -36.03
N ARG A 84 5.82 -0.69 -37.26
CA ARG A 84 6.58 0.30 -38.06
C ARG A 84 6.68 1.69 -37.42
N TYR A 85 5.70 2.07 -36.60
CA TYR A 85 5.63 3.35 -35.89
C TYR A 85 6.27 3.30 -34.51
N ARG A 86 6.71 2.12 -34.05
CA ARG A 86 7.37 1.89 -32.77
C ARG A 86 6.60 2.53 -31.62
N PRO A 87 5.30 2.26 -31.44
CA PRO A 87 4.52 2.91 -30.40
C PRO A 87 5.14 2.66 -29.01
N ARG A 88 5.10 3.66 -28.15
CA ARG A 88 5.51 3.51 -26.74
C ARG A 88 4.45 2.72 -25.98
N ILE A 89 3.18 3.06 -26.24
CA ILE A 89 2.04 2.41 -25.60
C ILE A 89 0.95 2.14 -26.64
N VAL A 90 0.29 1.00 -26.49
CA VAL A 90 -0.95 0.67 -27.20
C VAL A 90 -2.06 0.50 -26.18
N LEU A 91 -3.17 1.21 -26.37
CA LEU A 91 -4.41 1.04 -25.61
C LEU A 91 -5.38 0.20 -26.44
N VAL A 92 -5.66 -1.02 -26.01
CA VAL A 92 -6.59 -1.95 -26.68
C VAL A 92 -7.94 -1.90 -25.96
N LEU A 93 -8.89 -1.22 -26.60
CA LEU A 93 -10.25 -1.10 -26.07
C LEU A 93 -11.05 -2.39 -26.24
N ALA A 94 -12.06 -2.52 -25.41
CA ALA A 94 -13.06 -3.54 -25.56
C ALA A 94 -13.83 -3.37 -26.88
N HIS A 95 -14.12 -4.46 -27.57
CA HIS A 95 -14.95 -4.49 -28.78
C HIS A 95 -16.32 -5.11 -28.44
N PRO A 96 -17.42 -4.71 -29.09
CA PRO A 96 -18.72 -5.37 -28.92
C PRO A 96 -18.73 -6.84 -29.35
N GLU A 97 -17.93 -7.19 -30.36
CA GLU A 97 -17.75 -8.58 -30.75
C GLU A 97 -16.96 -9.31 -29.66
N PRO A 98 -17.47 -10.42 -29.12
CA PRO A 98 -16.78 -11.19 -28.08
C PRO A 98 -15.54 -11.86 -28.63
N SER A 99 -14.56 -12.12 -27.76
CA SER A 99 -13.42 -12.96 -28.07
C SER A 99 -13.79 -14.44 -27.91
N ASP A 100 -13.30 -15.27 -28.82
CA ASP A 100 -13.43 -16.73 -28.72
C ASP A 100 -12.51 -17.30 -27.61
N ASP A 101 -11.34 -16.71 -27.41
CA ASP A 101 -10.39 -17.08 -26.35
C ASP A 101 -9.72 -15.83 -25.72
N PRO A 102 -10.36 -15.26 -24.68
CA PRO A 102 -9.82 -14.09 -23.98
C PRO A 102 -8.42 -14.27 -23.40
N THR A 103 -8.10 -15.49 -22.98
CA THR A 103 -6.76 -15.80 -22.40
C THR A 103 -5.69 -15.73 -23.47
N GLN A 104 -5.97 -16.28 -24.65
CA GLN A 104 -5.05 -16.25 -25.78
C GLN A 104 -4.81 -14.83 -26.28
N ASP A 105 -5.84 -13.97 -26.32
CA ASP A 105 -5.69 -12.55 -26.67
C ASP A 105 -4.71 -11.85 -25.74
N THR A 106 -4.85 -12.11 -24.45
CA THR A 106 -3.98 -11.53 -23.41
C THR A 106 -2.54 -12.01 -23.55
N ILE A 107 -2.33 -13.32 -23.82
CA ILE A 107 -1.02 -13.89 -24.08
C ILE A 107 -0.40 -13.27 -25.34
N HIS A 108 -1.19 -13.12 -26.40
CA HIS A 108 -0.74 -12.53 -27.65
C HIS A 108 -0.26 -11.06 -27.47
N CYS A 109 -1.04 -10.25 -26.77
CA CYS A 109 -0.66 -8.88 -26.42
C CYS A 109 0.64 -8.85 -25.62
N ARG A 110 0.81 -9.73 -24.64
CA ARG A 110 2.02 -9.83 -23.81
C ARG A 110 3.25 -10.20 -24.63
N ASP A 111 3.14 -11.18 -25.51
CA ASP A 111 4.25 -11.64 -26.34
C ASP A 111 4.66 -10.62 -27.40
N TRP A 112 3.67 -9.94 -27.98
CA TRP A 112 3.95 -8.85 -28.91
C TRP A 112 4.63 -7.66 -28.20
N SER A 113 4.14 -7.29 -27.02
CA SER A 113 4.73 -6.24 -26.17
C SER A 113 6.21 -6.50 -25.88
N ARG A 114 6.54 -7.73 -25.45
CA ARG A 114 7.93 -8.12 -25.14
C ARG A 114 8.84 -8.03 -26.36
N ARG A 115 8.37 -8.48 -27.54
CA ARG A 115 9.16 -8.45 -28.78
C ARG A 115 9.41 -7.04 -29.32
N ASN A 116 8.53 -6.07 -29.01
CA ASN A 116 8.54 -4.76 -29.64
C ASN A 116 8.89 -3.61 -28.66
N ASP A 117 9.25 -3.90 -27.42
CA ASP A 117 9.53 -2.90 -26.37
C ASP A 117 8.41 -1.83 -26.28
N CYS A 118 7.16 -2.31 -26.25
CA CYS A 118 5.96 -1.49 -26.26
C CYS A 118 5.04 -1.93 -25.11
N LEU A 119 4.49 -1.00 -24.36
CA LEU A 119 3.52 -1.30 -23.31
C LEU A 119 2.12 -1.44 -23.89
N ILE A 120 1.30 -2.32 -23.35
CA ILE A 120 -0.10 -2.49 -23.74
C ILE A 120 -1.00 -2.36 -22.53
N LEU A 121 -1.98 -1.45 -22.58
CA LEU A 121 -3.09 -1.37 -21.65
C LEU A 121 -4.30 -2.12 -22.24
N GLY A 122 -4.82 -3.08 -21.53
CA GLY A 122 -5.83 -4.02 -22.00
C GLY A 122 -5.21 -5.41 -22.27
N PRO A 123 -5.83 -6.26 -23.12
CA PRO A 123 -7.04 -5.99 -23.92
C PRO A 123 -8.30 -5.77 -23.07
N ARG A 124 -9.41 -5.48 -23.75
CA ARG A 124 -10.75 -5.26 -23.16
C ARG A 124 -10.83 -4.10 -22.17
N SER A 125 -9.97 -3.09 -22.29
CA SER A 125 -10.07 -1.85 -21.52
C SER A 125 -11.33 -1.07 -21.89
N PHE A 126 -11.98 -0.42 -20.92
CA PHE A 126 -13.00 0.61 -21.17
C PHE A 126 -12.36 1.91 -21.69
N GLY A 127 -11.09 2.11 -21.43
CA GLY A 127 -10.31 3.26 -21.86
C GLY A 127 -9.75 4.11 -20.73
N VAL A 128 -9.23 5.26 -21.13
CA VAL A 128 -8.56 6.21 -20.23
C VAL A 128 -9.12 7.62 -20.47
N GLN A 129 -9.38 8.35 -19.38
CA GLN A 129 -9.70 9.77 -19.42
C GLN A 129 -8.73 10.58 -18.58
N ARG A 130 -8.35 11.78 -19.09
CA ARG A 130 -7.57 12.81 -18.39
C ARG A 130 -8.30 14.15 -18.50
N PRO A 131 -9.28 14.41 -17.61
CA PRO A 131 -10.17 15.55 -17.73
C PRO A 131 -9.47 16.90 -17.78
N HIS A 132 -8.37 17.08 -17.05
CA HIS A 132 -7.57 18.31 -17.10
C HIS A 132 -6.96 18.63 -18.45
N LEU A 133 -6.80 17.60 -19.29
CA LEU A 133 -6.30 17.73 -20.65
C LEU A 133 -7.45 17.71 -21.68
N GLY A 134 -8.71 17.58 -21.23
CA GLY A 134 -9.85 17.32 -22.11
C GLY A 134 -9.74 15.99 -22.86
N MET A 135 -8.90 15.07 -22.42
CA MET A 135 -8.62 13.82 -23.09
C MET A 135 -9.63 12.75 -22.69
N ASN A 136 -10.37 12.22 -23.65
CA ASN A 136 -11.27 11.10 -23.49
C ASN A 136 -10.91 10.01 -24.51
N LEU A 137 -10.16 9.00 -24.08
CA LEU A 137 -9.79 7.80 -24.86
C LEU A 137 -10.57 6.60 -24.31
N SER A 138 -11.87 6.75 -24.11
CA SER A 138 -12.74 5.71 -23.55
C SER A 138 -14.02 5.52 -24.36
N HIS A 139 -14.79 4.50 -24.03
CA HIS A 139 -16.12 4.27 -24.60
C HIS A 139 -17.20 5.20 -24.04
N HIS A 140 -16.90 6.00 -23.00
CA HIS A 140 -17.91 6.91 -22.44
C HIS A 140 -18.12 8.11 -23.37
N PRO A 141 -19.38 8.46 -23.70
CA PRO A 141 -19.67 9.52 -24.67
C PRO A 141 -19.21 10.90 -24.22
N HIS A 142 -19.08 11.12 -22.91
CA HIS A 142 -18.70 12.40 -22.32
C HIS A 142 -17.41 12.27 -21.50
N GLY A 143 -16.55 13.29 -21.56
CA GLY A 143 -15.43 13.42 -20.64
C GLY A 143 -15.90 13.68 -19.21
N ALA A 144 -15.22 13.10 -18.23
CA ALA A 144 -15.45 13.38 -16.83
C ALA A 144 -15.08 14.83 -16.48
N LEU A 145 -15.67 15.39 -15.44
CA LEU A 145 -15.31 16.71 -14.93
C LEU A 145 -13.88 16.70 -14.36
N PRO A 146 -13.10 17.78 -14.51
CA PRO A 146 -11.81 17.92 -13.87
C PRO A 146 -11.92 17.89 -12.34
N GLY A 147 -11.05 17.12 -11.70
CA GLY A 147 -10.99 16.99 -10.25
C GLY A 147 -9.67 16.38 -9.80
N ARG A 148 -9.60 15.89 -8.58
CA ARG A 148 -8.37 15.43 -7.95
C ARG A 148 -8.40 13.96 -7.52
N VAL A 149 -9.45 13.24 -7.89
CA VAL A 149 -9.61 11.80 -7.61
C VAL A 149 -9.23 10.99 -8.84
N ALA A 150 -8.37 10.00 -8.71
CA ALA A 150 -8.14 9.02 -9.76
C ALA A 150 -9.03 7.79 -9.54
N LEU A 151 -9.72 7.33 -10.57
CA LEU A 151 -10.43 6.06 -10.58
C LEU A 151 -9.62 5.04 -11.37
N VAL A 152 -9.30 3.91 -10.74
CA VAL A 152 -8.68 2.75 -11.39
C VAL A 152 -9.63 1.57 -11.27
N THR A 153 -9.92 0.88 -12.36
CA THR A 153 -10.88 -0.23 -12.35
C THR A 153 -10.50 -1.32 -13.34
N GLN A 154 -10.75 -2.57 -12.94
CA GLN A 154 -10.69 -3.73 -13.83
C GLN A 154 -11.99 -3.93 -14.59
N SER A 155 -13.12 -3.36 -14.11
CA SER A 155 -14.46 -3.56 -14.68
C SER A 155 -14.92 -2.39 -15.56
N ARG A 156 -15.36 -2.71 -16.77
CA ARG A 156 -15.96 -1.76 -17.71
C ARG A 156 -17.27 -1.17 -17.20
N SER A 157 -18.14 -2.05 -16.68
CA SER A 157 -19.46 -1.65 -16.16
C SER A 157 -19.34 -0.74 -14.94
N ILE A 158 -18.37 -1.00 -14.07
CA ILE A 158 -18.10 -0.14 -12.91
C ILE A 158 -17.53 1.21 -13.36
N ALA A 159 -16.63 1.24 -14.35
CA ALA A 159 -16.16 2.50 -14.92
C ALA A 159 -17.30 3.38 -15.42
N ALA A 160 -18.19 2.79 -16.24
CA ALA A 160 -19.35 3.50 -16.80
C ALA A 160 -20.31 3.98 -15.70
N ALA A 161 -20.66 3.11 -14.73
CA ALA A 161 -21.56 3.46 -13.64
C ALA A 161 -21.01 4.56 -12.73
N VAL A 162 -19.70 4.54 -12.44
CA VAL A 162 -19.06 5.61 -11.65
C VAL A 162 -19.06 6.93 -12.39
N LEU A 163 -18.79 6.93 -13.70
CA LEU A 163 -18.80 8.15 -14.51
C LEU A 163 -20.21 8.77 -14.62
N ASP A 164 -21.22 7.94 -14.84
CA ASP A 164 -22.61 8.38 -14.92
C ASP A 164 -23.07 8.98 -13.58
N TRP A 165 -22.81 8.29 -12.49
CA TRP A 165 -23.15 8.78 -11.15
C TRP A 165 -22.33 10.03 -10.76
N ALA A 166 -21.06 10.10 -11.11
CA ALA A 166 -20.22 11.25 -10.82
C ALA A 166 -20.70 12.52 -11.53
N ALA A 167 -21.26 12.38 -12.73
CA ALA A 167 -21.88 13.49 -13.46
C ALA A 167 -23.09 14.08 -12.70
N ASP A 168 -23.94 13.21 -12.11
CA ASP A 168 -25.11 13.64 -11.31
C ASP A 168 -24.71 14.42 -10.05
N VAL A 169 -23.62 14.00 -9.38
CA VAL A 169 -23.15 14.65 -8.14
C VAL A 169 -22.02 15.66 -8.36
N SER A 170 -21.70 16.00 -9.61
CA SER A 170 -20.63 16.92 -9.99
C SER A 170 -19.25 16.54 -9.42
N LEU A 171 -18.96 15.24 -9.26
CA LEU A 171 -17.65 14.75 -8.83
C LEU A 171 -16.68 14.74 -10.02
N GLY A 172 -15.56 15.48 -9.87
CA GLY A 172 -14.50 15.51 -10.87
C GLY A 172 -13.39 14.49 -10.63
N PHE A 173 -12.69 14.12 -11.72
CA PHE A 173 -11.56 13.20 -11.70
C PHE A 173 -10.26 13.84 -12.20
N SER A 174 -9.13 13.37 -11.66
CA SER A 174 -7.81 13.63 -12.21
C SER A 174 -7.48 12.66 -13.35
N ALA A 175 -7.91 11.43 -13.21
CA ALA A 175 -7.80 10.37 -14.20
C ALA A 175 -8.89 9.31 -13.99
N VAL A 176 -9.34 8.70 -15.09
CA VAL A 176 -10.16 7.49 -15.06
C VAL A 176 -9.45 6.45 -15.92
N ILE A 177 -9.14 5.29 -15.36
CA ILE A 177 -8.34 4.26 -16.01
C ILE A 177 -9.02 2.91 -15.84
N SER A 178 -9.33 2.27 -16.97
CA SER A 178 -9.73 0.87 -16.98
C SER A 178 -8.57 0.01 -17.49
N VAL A 179 -8.03 -0.85 -16.63
CA VAL A 179 -6.86 -1.66 -16.99
C VAL A 179 -7.20 -2.84 -17.91
N GLY A 180 -8.49 -3.24 -17.98
CA GLY A 180 -8.89 -4.43 -18.73
C GLY A 180 -8.31 -5.70 -18.11
N ASP A 181 -7.81 -6.62 -18.95
CA ASP A 181 -7.33 -7.93 -18.48
C ASP A 181 -5.89 -7.94 -17.99
N GLU A 182 -5.26 -6.81 -17.79
CA GLU A 182 -3.89 -6.70 -17.27
C GLU A 182 -2.83 -7.52 -18.05
N GLY A 183 -2.92 -7.50 -19.37
CA GLY A 183 -1.99 -8.25 -20.21
C GLY A 183 -0.53 -7.85 -20.03
N VAL A 184 -0.25 -6.54 -19.93
CA VAL A 184 1.10 -5.97 -19.75
C VAL A 184 1.09 -4.91 -18.65
N ILE A 185 0.31 -3.83 -18.83
CA ILE A 185 0.13 -2.81 -17.78
C ILE A 185 -0.88 -3.34 -16.78
N ASP A 186 -0.45 -3.48 -15.53
CA ASP A 186 -1.27 -3.93 -14.41
C ASP A 186 -1.67 -2.77 -13.48
N VAL A 187 -2.53 -3.05 -12.51
CA VAL A 187 -2.94 -2.07 -11.48
C VAL A 187 -1.73 -1.54 -10.72
N ALA A 188 -0.72 -2.37 -10.44
CA ALA A 188 0.46 -1.95 -9.68
C ALA A 188 1.21 -0.82 -10.40
N GLU A 189 1.38 -0.93 -11.70
CA GLU A 189 2.07 0.07 -12.51
C GLU A 189 1.29 1.39 -12.62
N VAL A 190 -0.04 1.29 -12.71
CA VAL A 190 -0.92 2.47 -12.68
C VAL A 190 -0.85 3.17 -11.32
N LEU A 191 -0.84 2.42 -10.22
CA LEU A 191 -0.68 2.98 -8.86
C LEU A 191 0.67 3.69 -8.69
N ASP A 192 1.74 3.16 -9.28
CA ASP A 192 3.06 3.79 -9.25
C ASP A 192 3.04 5.15 -9.93
N TYR A 193 2.46 5.24 -11.12
CA TYR A 193 2.30 6.52 -11.81
C TYR A 193 1.45 7.49 -10.99
N LEU A 194 0.28 7.07 -10.52
CA LEU A 194 -0.64 7.93 -9.77
C LEU A 194 -0.07 8.40 -8.43
N SER A 195 0.83 7.62 -7.82
CA SER A 195 1.51 8.04 -6.59
C SER A 195 2.31 9.32 -6.77
N MET A 196 2.88 9.51 -7.96
CA MET A 196 3.69 10.67 -8.33
C MET A 196 2.91 11.76 -9.07
N ASP A 197 1.68 11.50 -9.54
CA ASP A 197 0.89 12.48 -10.29
C ASP A 197 0.45 13.66 -9.39
N PRO A 198 0.91 14.90 -9.64
CA PRO A 198 0.57 16.04 -8.77
C PRO A 198 -0.89 16.48 -8.88
N ARG A 199 -1.62 16.00 -9.89
CA ARG A 199 -3.04 16.30 -10.09
C ARG A 199 -3.97 15.35 -9.33
N THR A 200 -3.43 14.29 -8.77
CA THR A 200 -4.18 13.26 -8.02
C THR A 200 -3.95 13.44 -6.52
N ASP A 201 -5.00 13.62 -5.73
CA ASP A 201 -4.94 13.69 -4.26
C ASP A 201 -5.41 12.40 -3.59
N SER A 202 -6.26 11.62 -4.25
CA SER A 202 -6.75 10.33 -3.75
C SER A 202 -6.98 9.35 -4.89
N ILE A 203 -6.88 8.06 -4.58
CA ILE A 203 -7.03 6.98 -5.56
C ILE A 203 -8.18 6.07 -5.12
N ALA A 204 -9.18 5.92 -5.97
CA ALA A 204 -10.27 4.98 -5.84
C ALA A 204 -9.97 3.78 -6.75
N LEU A 205 -9.84 2.60 -6.16
CA LEU A 205 -9.51 1.36 -6.86
C LEU A 205 -10.67 0.37 -6.74
N TYR A 206 -11.19 -0.08 -7.87
CA TYR A 206 -12.05 -1.25 -7.95
C TYR A 206 -11.24 -2.44 -8.43
N LEU A 207 -11.25 -3.51 -7.65
CA LEU A 207 -10.42 -4.68 -7.87
C LEU A 207 -11.27 -5.95 -7.87
N GLU A 208 -11.13 -6.76 -8.90
CA GLU A 208 -11.70 -8.10 -9.02
C GLU A 208 -10.64 -9.14 -8.61
N GLU A 209 -9.47 -9.08 -9.21
CA GLU A 209 -8.36 -10.01 -8.98
C GLU A 209 -7.00 -9.31 -8.96
N THR A 210 -5.99 -9.91 -8.32
CA THR A 210 -4.60 -9.42 -8.35
C THR A 210 -3.73 -10.41 -9.10
N THR A 211 -3.03 -9.93 -10.13
CA THR A 211 -2.12 -10.74 -10.96
C THR A 211 -0.77 -10.99 -10.29
N SER A 212 -0.26 -10.03 -9.52
CA SER A 212 1.04 -10.12 -8.83
C SER A 212 0.96 -9.48 -7.45
N SER A 213 0.82 -10.30 -6.41
CA SER A 213 0.63 -9.83 -5.04
C SER A 213 1.79 -8.96 -4.53
N ARG A 214 3.05 -9.29 -4.83
CA ARG A 214 4.21 -8.53 -4.36
C ARG A 214 4.33 -7.17 -5.04
N ARG A 215 4.17 -7.11 -6.37
CA ARG A 215 4.17 -5.84 -7.10
C ARG A 215 3.02 -4.95 -6.67
N PHE A 216 1.83 -5.53 -6.55
CA PHE A 216 0.65 -4.81 -6.03
C PHE A 216 0.88 -4.31 -4.61
N THR A 217 1.39 -5.14 -3.69
CA THR A 217 1.68 -4.75 -2.31
C THR A 217 2.63 -3.56 -2.24
N SER A 218 3.72 -3.62 -3.00
CA SER A 218 4.71 -2.56 -3.07
C SER A 218 4.14 -1.27 -3.66
N ALA A 219 3.41 -1.35 -4.78
CA ALA A 219 2.79 -0.20 -5.43
C ALA A 219 1.68 0.43 -4.58
N ALA A 220 0.82 -0.41 -4.00
CA ALA A 220 -0.25 0.04 -3.10
C ALA A 220 0.31 0.73 -1.86
N ARG A 221 1.40 0.21 -1.27
CA ARG A 221 2.11 0.83 -0.15
C ARG A 221 2.71 2.18 -0.52
N ALA A 222 3.39 2.25 -1.68
CA ALA A 222 3.95 3.50 -2.17
C ALA A 222 2.86 4.56 -2.41
N ALA A 223 1.76 4.18 -3.06
CA ALA A 223 0.63 5.06 -3.30
C ALA A 223 -0.05 5.48 -1.97
N ALA A 224 -0.36 4.53 -1.09
CA ALA A 224 -1.04 4.79 0.17
C ALA A 224 -0.20 5.61 1.16
N SER A 225 1.14 5.62 1.04
CA SER A 225 2.02 6.43 1.88
C SER A 225 1.89 7.94 1.61
N VAL A 226 1.49 8.31 0.40
CA VAL A 226 1.41 9.72 -0.05
C VAL A 226 -0.03 10.17 -0.31
N LYS A 227 -0.94 9.27 -0.65
CA LYS A 227 -2.33 9.57 -1.01
C LYS A 227 -3.29 8.55 -0.40
N PRO A 228 -4.51 8.94 0.03
CA PRO A 228 -5.53 7.97 0.38
C PRO A 228 -5.79 6.99 -0.77
N LEU A 229 -5.63 5.69 -0.47
CA LEU A 229 -5.96 4.60 -1.38
C LEU A 229 -7.21 3.88 -0.85
N ILE A 230 -8.31 4.01 -1.59
CA ILE A 230 -9.61 3.42 -1.27
C ILE A 230 -9.78 2.20 -2.17
N VAL A 231 -10.00 1.04 -1.59
CA VAL A 231 -10.12 -0.22 -2.34
C VAL A 231 -11.49 -0.84 -2.14
N LEU A 232 -12.22 -0.96 -3.25
CA LEU A 232 -13.43 -1.77 -3.36
C LEU A 232 -13.04 -3.09 -4.03
N LYS A 233 -12.96 -4.17 -3.25
CA LYS A 233 -12.73 -5.52 -3.77
C LYS A 233 -14.01 -6.31 -3.68
N VAL A 234 -14.39 -6.93 -4.80
CA VAL A 234 -15.48 -7.90 -4.84
C VAL A 234 -15.03 -9.18 -4.17
N GLU A 235 -15.86 -9.70 -3.27
CA GLU A 235 -15.74 -11.05 -2.75
C GLU A 235 -16.67 -11.93 -3.58
N GLU A 236 -16.13 -12.88 -4.30
CA GLU A 236 -16.94 -13.92 -4.91
C GLU A 236 -17.50 -14.82 -3.80
N ALA A 237 -18.68 -14.49 -3.33
CA ALA A 237 -19.28 -15.01 -2.10
C ALA A 237 -19.46 -16.53 -2.04
N LEU A 238 -19.21 -17.26 -3.14
CA LEU A 238 -19.44 -18.70 -3.25
C LEU A 238 -18.17 -19.51 -3.51
N ASP A 239 -17.08 -18.91 -4.05
CA ASP A 239 -15.89 -19.67 -4.50
C ASP A 239 -14.55 -19.12 -3.94
N GLU A 240 -14.53 -17.94 -3.32
CA GLU A 240 -13.27 -17.40 -2.78
C GLU A 240 -12.95 -18.05 -1.42
N ASP A 241 -11.73 -18.61 -1.30
CA ASP A 241 -11.24 -19.16 -0.04
C ASP A 241 -11.30 -18.06 1.05
N PRO A 242 -12.03 -18.28 2.16
CA PRO A 242 -12.09 -17.32 3.26
C PRO A 242 -10.71 -16.93 3.82
N VAL A 243 -9.70 -17.79 3.67
CA VAL A 243 -8.30 -17.49 4.01
C VAL A 243 -7.76 -16.37 3.14
N HIS A 244 -8.01 -16.44 1.82
CA HIS A 244 -7.61 -15.41 0.87
C HIS A 244 -8.24 -14.04 1.21
N VAL A 245 -9.53 -14.01 1.48
CA VAL A 245 -10.24 -12.79 1.87
C VAL A 245 -9.63 -12.16 3.13
N ALA A 246 -9.37 -12.96 4.15
CA ALA A 246 -8.78 -12.49 5.40
C ALA A 246 -7.33 -12.01 5.21
N ALA A 247 -6.54 -12.72 4.42
CA ALA A 247 -5.16 -12.38 4.08
C ALA A 247 -5.11 -11.09 3.26
N PHE A 248 -5.98 -10.92 2.27
CA PHE A 248 -6.07 -9.70 1.47
C PHE A 248 -6.49 -8.48 2.31
N ASN A 249 -7.41 -8.67 3.26
CA ASN A 249 -7.76 -7.63 4.22
C ASN A 249 -6.57 -7.24 5.12
N ALA A 250 -5.79 -8.21 5.55
CA ALA A 250 -4.57 -7.97 6.30
C ALA A 250 -3.56 -7.18 5.43
N LEU A 251 -3.42 -7.54 4.14
CA LEU A 251 -2.58 -6.83 3.20
C LEU A 251 -2.97 -5.36 3.09
N LEU A 252 -4.25 -5.05 2.84
CA LEU A 252 -4.72 -3.67 2.70
C LEU A 252 -4.43 -2.84 3.97
N ARG A 253 -4.61 -3.41 5.16
CA ARG A 253 -4.22 -2.74 6.41
C ARG A 253 -2.71 -2.46 6.47
N ARG A 254 -1.89 -3.44 6.08
CA ARG A 254 -0.42 -3.34 6.11
C ARG A 254 0.13 -2.31 5.13
N VAL A 255 -0.49 -2.14 3.97
CA VAL A 255 -0.10 -1.11 2.99
C VAL A 255 -0.68 0.27 3.31
N GLY A 256 -1.56 0.39 4.30
CA GLY A 256 -2.18 1.65 4.68
C GLY A 256 -3.39 2.06 3.83
N ALA A 257 -3.96 1.11 3.08
CA ALA A 257 -5.17 1.33 2.29
C ALA A 257 -6.45 1.20 3.13
N VAL A 258 -7.53 1.77 2.62
CA VAL A 258 -8.88 1.64 3.16
C VAL A 258 -9.69 0.67 2.32
N ARG A 259 -10.17 -0.39 2.94
CA ARG A 259 -11.15 -1.27 2.29
C ARG A 259 -12.55 -0.77 2.51
N ILE A 260 -13.33 -0.75 1.45
CA ILE A 260 -14.78 -0.56 1.46
C ILE A 260 -15.46 -1.82 0.93
N ARG A 261 -16.69 -2.10 1.39
CA ARG A 261 -17.43 -3.33 1.05
C ARG A 261 -18.53 -3.11 0.03
N PHE A 262 -19.11 -1.90 0.00
CA PHE A 262 -20.26 -1.59 -0.82
C PHE A 262 -19.95 -0.45 -1.79
N PHE A 263 -20.48 -0.54 -2.99
CA PHE A 263 -20.27 0.46 -4.03
C PHE A 263 -20.65 1.89 -3.59
N VAL A 264 -21.75 2.03 -2.86
CA VAL A 264 -22.18 3.34 -2.33
C VAL A 264 -21.15 3.96 -1.36
N GLN A 265 -20.34 3.14 -0.69
CA GLN A 265 -19.30 3.62 0.21
C GLN A 265 -18.12 4.27 -0.53
N LEU A 266 -17.95 4.00 -1.84
CA LEU A 266 -16.88 4.59 -2.63
C LEU A 266 -16.95 6.11 -2.59
N PHE A 267 -18.12 6.66 -2.81
CA PHE A 267 -18.37 8.10 -2.85
C PHE A 267 -18.28 8.73 -1.47
N SER A 268 -18.78 8.04 -0.45
CA SER A 268 -18.65 8.46 0.95
C SER A 268 -17.19 8.48 1.40
N ALA A 269 -16.41 7.48 0.99
CA ALA A 269 -14.99 7.39 1.29
C ALA A 269 -14.20 8.52 0.63
N ILE A 270 -14.42 8.76 -0.67
CA ILE A 270 -13.80 9.86 -1.40
C ILE A 270 -14.11 11.18 -0.69
N LYS A 271 -15.38 11.44 -0.41
CA LYS A 271 -15.84 12.68 0.21
C LYS A 271 -15.20 12.93 1.57
N VAL A 272 -15.16 11.92 2.43
CA VAL A 272 -14.66 12.09 3.81
C VAL A 272 -13.13 12.12 3.88
N LEU A 273 -12.42 11.38 3.02
CA LEU A 273 -10.96 11.29 3.07
C LEU A 273 -10.26 12.50 2.43
N VAL A 274 -10.92 13.18 1.48
CA VAL A 274 -10.37 14.37 0.82
C VAL A 274 -10.59 15.63 1.66
N HIS A 275 -11.75 15.75 2.33
CA HIS A 275 -12.17 17.00 2.96
C HIS A 275 -12.06 17.00 4.48
N THR A 276 -11.79 15.86 5.14
CA THR A 276 -11.86 15.77 6.59
C THR A 276 -10.50 15.49 7.24
N ARG A 277 -10.25 16.14 8.39
CA ARG A 277 -9.05 15.82 9.20
C ARG A 277 -9.13 14.39 9.74
N ARG A 278 -7.98 13.77 9.92
CA ARG A 278 -7.87 12.40 10.43
C ARG A 278 -8.19 12.38 11.94
N PRO A 279 -9.06 11.48 12.42
CA PRO A 279 -9.30 11.31 13.85
C PRO A 279 -8.05 10.71 14.51
N ARG A 280 -7.83 11.02 15.79
CA ARG A 280 -6.75 10.42 16.57
C ARG A 280 -7.11 9.06 17.17
N GLY A 281 -8.35 8.64 17.05
CA GLY A 281 -8.88 7.39 17.61
C GLY A 281 -10.26 7.06 17.03
N LYS A 282 -11.02 6.27 17.76
CA LYS A 282 -12.29 5.67 17.33
C LYS A 282 -13.50 6.10 18.16
N ARG A 283 -13.32 6.99 19.14
CA ARG A 283 -14.35 7.40 20.09
C ARG A 283 -15.12 8.61 19.54
N ILE A 284 -16.41 8.42 19.24
CA ILE A 284 -17.23 9.39 18.54
C ILE A 284 -18.30 9.95 19.48
N ALA A 285 -18.40 11.25 19.55
CA ALA A 285 -19.55 11.95 20.15
C ALA A 285 -20.62 12.19 19.09
N LEU A 286 -21.87 11.89 19.43
CA LEU A 286 -23.03 12.15 18.58
C LEU A 286 -23.79 13.36 19.10
N LEU A 287 -24.13 14.29 18.24
CA LEU A 287 -24.97 15.45 18.51
C LEU A 287 -26.17 15.43 17.56
N SER A 288 -27.39 15.42 18.09
CA SER A 288 -28.60 15.29 17.28
C SER A 288 -29.74 16.19 17.75
N ASN A 289 -30.56 16.67 16.82
CA ASN A 289 -31.84 17.37 17.11
C ASN A 289 -33.02 16.40 17.20
N GLY A 290 -32.78 15.16 17.59
CA GLY A 290 -33.77 14.11 17.79
C GLY A 290 -33.12 12.76 18.02
N ASP A 291 -33.74 11.89 18.81
CA ASP A 291 -33.13 10.60 19.20
C ASP A 291 -33.17 9.54 18.09
N GLY A 292 -34.09 9.63 17.13
CA GLY A 292 -34.22 8.65 16.06
C GLY A 292 -32.96 8.54 15.19
N ALA A 293 -32.41 9.68 14.78
CA ALA A 293 -31.16 9.72 13.98
C ALA A 293 -29.96 9.17 14.75
N ALA A 294 -29.87 9.53 16.05
CA ALA A 294 -28.80 9.05 16.92
C ALA A 294 -28.87 7.52 17.11
N ARG A 295 -30.07 6.95 17.28
CA ARG A 295 -30.27 5.49 17.41
C ARG A 295 -29.85 4.74 16.16
N LEU A 296 -30.22 5.24 14.96
CA LEU A 296 -29.81 4.64 13.68
C LEU A 296 -28.29 4.65 13.51
N ALA A 297 -27.63 5.74 13.89
CA ALA A 297 -26.16 5.81 13.84
C ALA A 297 -25.50 4.84 14.84
N LEU A 298 -26.05 4.72 16.06
CA LEU A 298 -25.55 3.82 17.09
C LEU A 298 -25.73 2.35 16.71
N ASP A 299 -26.82 1.97 16.03
CA ASP A 299 -27.04 0.61 15.54
C ASP A 299 -25.95 0.18 14.56
N VAL A 300 -25.60 1.04 13.60
CA VAL A 300 -24.47 0.79 12.69
C VAL A 300 -23.14 0.71 13.44
N MET A 301 -22.92 1.55 14.45
CA MET A 301 -21.71 1.53 15.27
C MET A 301 -21.61 0.26 16.12
N GLY A 302 -22.74 -0.37 16.51
CA GLY A 302 -22.79 -1.62 17.26
C GLY A 302 -22.54 -2.88 16.44
N THR A 303 -22.82 -2.85 15.12
CA THR A 303 -22.76 -4.04 14.23
C THR A 303 -21.39 -4.29 13.58
N GLY A 304 -20.29 -4.05 14.30
CA GLY A 304 -18.92 -4.32 13.81
C GLY A 304 -18.25 -3.11 13.17
N ALA A 305 -18.73 -1.91 13.47
CA ALA A 305 -18.11 -0.68 13.05
C ALA A 305 -16.71 -0.51 13.66
N THR A 306 -15.85 0.15 12.91
CA THR A 306 -14.50 0.52 13.35
C THR A 306 -14.48 1.65 14.38
N VAL A 307 -15.64 2.19 14.76
CA VAL A 307 -15.81 3.30 15.70
C VAL A 307 -16.83 2.94 16.80
N TYR A 308 -16.70 3.56 17.95
CA TYR A 308 -17.59 3.34 19.08
C TYR A 308 -17.97 4.66 19.80
N ARG A 309 -19.01 4.60 20.56
CA ARG A 309 -19.52 5.73 21.35
C ARG A 309 -18.48 6.20 22.37
N ALA A 310 -18.12 7.49 22.35
CA ALA A 310 -17.24 8.10 23.32
C ALA A 310 -17.93 8.20 24.71
N GLU A 311 -17.18 8.00 25.77
CA GLU A 311 -17.59 8.39 27.13
C GLU A 311 -17.18 9.84 27.35
N LEU A 312 -18.13 10.71 27.64
CA LEU A 312 -17.88 12.12 27.90
C LEU A 312 -17.36 12.34 29.33
N ALA A 313 -16.47 13.28 29.49
CA ALA A 313 -16.04 13.71 30.82
C ALA A 313 -17.20 14.35 31.60
N ALA A 314 -17.21 14.18 32.91
CA ALA A 314 -18.26 14.75 33.76
C ALA A 314 -18.43 16.25 33.58
N ALA A 315 -17.33 17.01 33.44
CA ALA A 315 -17.37 18.45 33.15
C ALA A 315 -18.01 18.78 31.79
N SER A 316 -17.80 17.90 30.78
CA SER A 316 -18.44 18.08 29.47
C SER A 316 -19.94 17.80 29.54
N ILE A 317 -20.35 16.78 30.28
CA ILE A 317 -21.79 16.48 30.52
C ILE A 317 -22.47 17.64 31.22
N GLU A 318 -21.83 18.20 32.23
CA GLU A 318 -22.35 19.37 32.96
C GLU A 318 -22.46 20.60 32.04
N GLY A 319 -21.41 20.92 31.28
CA GLY A 319 -21.40 22.02 30.33
C GLY A 319 -22.44 21.89 29.23
N VAL A 320 -22.60 20.68 28.67
CA VAL A 320 -23.67 20.36 27.72
C VAL A 320 -25.04 20.55 28.36
N GLY A 321 -25.25 20.05 29.60
CA GLY A 321 -26.50 20.18 30.35
C GLY A 321 -26.91 21.66 30.61
N GLN A 322 -25.95 22.57 30.73
CA GLN A 322 -26.22 24.00 30.88
C GLN A 322 -26.73 24.68 29.59
N LEU A 323 -26.38 24.12 28.42
CA LEU A 323 -26.80 24.60 27.11
C LEU A 323 -28.11 23.99 26.62
N LEU A 324 -28.53 22.87 27.20
CA LEU A 324 -29.69 22.12 26.76
C LEU A 324 -30.92 22.46 27.64
N GLU A 325 -32.09 22.27 27.06
CA GLU A 325 -33.36 22.38 27.75
C GLU A 325 -33.57 21.20 28.73
N LYS A 326 -34.46 21.40 29.70
CA LYS A 326 -34.82 20.40 30.69
C LYS A 326 -35.46 19.17 30.00
N GLY A 327 -34.90 18.00 30.22
CA GLY A 327 -35.37 16.75 29.63
C GLY A 327 -34.58 16.29 28.38
N ALA A 328 -33.67 17.14 27.88
CA ALA A 328 -32.72 16.73 26.84
C ALA A 328 -31.65 15.74 27.35
N LEU A 329 -30.99 15.05 26.45
CA LEU A 329 -29.92 14.12 26.79
C LEU A 329 -28.56 14.84 26.71
N ALA A 330 -27.91 15.00 27.85
CA ALA A 330 -26.63 15.69 28.00
C ALA A 330 -25.42 14.75 27.88
N ASP A 331 -25.62 13.42 27.96
CA ASP A 331 -24.59 12.40 27.72
C ASP A 331 -24.54 12.02 26.25
N ASN A 332 -23.59 11.22 25.83
CA ASN A 332 -23.47 10.75 24.46
C ASN A 332 -24.47 9.58 24.16
N PRO A 333 -25.41 9.72 23.23
CA PRO A 333 -25.60 10.84 22.31
C PRO A 333 -26.16 12.08 23.00
N VAL A 334 -25.63 13.26 22.64
CA VAL A 334 -26.19 14.54 23.03
C VAL A 334 -27.41 14.79 22.14
N VAL A 335 -28.60 14.89 22.76
CA VAL A 335 -29.87 15.07 22.00
C VAL A 335 -30.65 16.26 22.57
N THR A 336 -30.99 17.21 21.71
CA THR A 336 -31.89 18.30 21.99
C THR A 336 -33.26 18.06 21.34
N TYR A 337 -34.35 18.45 22.04
CA TYR A 337 -35.71 18.39 21.52
C TYR A 337 -36.27 19.82 21.30
N ALA A 338 -35.60 20.82 21.80
CA ALA A 338 -35.90 22.21 21.49
C ALA A 338 -35.26 22.62 20.15
N PRO A 339 -35.87 23.62 19.45
CA PRO A 339 -35.30 24.13 18.21
C PRO A 339 -33.83 24.54 18.39
N LEU A 340 -32.98 24.03 17.56
CA LEU A 340 -31.54 24.23 17.62
C LEU A 340 -31.20 25.62 17.08
N THR A 341 -30.43 26.40 17.83
CA THR A 341 -29.97 27.74 17.43
C THR A 341 -28.48 27.69 17.06
N ALA A 342 -28.02 28.65 16.26
CA ALA A 342 -26.62 28.81 15.89
C ALA A 342 -25.69 28.93 17.12
N GLU A 343 -26.08 29.71 18.13
CA GLU A 343 -25.32 29.89 19.37
C GLU A 343 -25.18 28.56 20.16
N ARG A 344 -26.30 27.82 20.31
CA ARG A 344 -26.33 26.54 20.99
C ARG A 344 -25.48 25.51 20.24
N MET A 345 -25.59 25.45 18.92
CA MET A 345 -24.75 24.55 18.09
C MET A 345 -23.26 24.82 18.32
N ARG A 346 -22.84 26.09 18.29
CA ARG A 346 -21.44 26.47 18.53
C ARG A 346 -20.97 26.04 19.91
N GLY A 347 -21.71 26.36 20.96
CA GLY A 347 -21.35 26.01 22.34
C GLY A 347 -21.24 24.50 22.56
N LEU A 348 -22.17 23.70 22.00
CA LEU A 348 -22.12 22.23 22.06
C LEU A 348 -20.91 21.66 21.32
N LEU A 349 -20.61 22.16 20.12
CA LEU A 349 -19.43 21.72 19.36
C LEU A 349 -18.12 22.05 20.07
N ASP A 350 -17.99 23.24 20.65
CA ASP A 350 -16.80 23.66 21.38
C ASP A 350 -16.52 22.70 22.55
N ILE A 351 -17.55 22.37 23.36
CA ILE A 351 -17.42 21.43 24.48
C ILE A 351 -17.00 20.01 23.96
N LEU A 352 -17.68 19.46 22.94
CA LEU A 352 -17.42 18.12 22.44
C LEU A 352 -16.05 18.01 21.76
N VAL A 353 -15.60 19.06 21.07
CA VAL A 353 -14.29 19.09 20.43
C VAL A 353 -13.15 19.17 21.46
N GLU A 354 -13.35 19.86 22.60
CA GLU A 354 -12.34 19.98 23.65
C GLU A 354 -12.26 18.74 24.57
N ASP A 355 -13.30 17.90 24.63
CA ASP A 355 -13.33 16.71 25.48
C ASP A 355 -12.26 15.68 25.08
N LYS A 356 -11.36 15.33 26.01
CA LYS A 356 -10.27 14.38 25.78
C LYS A 356 -10.73 12.93 25.52
N GLY A 357 -11.96 12.58 25.91
CA GLY A 357 -12.60 11.30 25.66
C GLY A 357 -13.13 11.15 24.23
N VAL A 358 -13.22 12.25 23.46
CA VAL A 358 -13.78 12.29 22.11
C VAL A 358 -12.68 12.40 21.06
N ASP A 359 -12.73 11.60 20.03
CA ASP A 359 -11.81 11.62 18.89
C ASP A 359 -12.42 12.28 17.64
N GLY A 360 -13.75 12.42 17.60
CA GLY A 360 -14.47 13.12 16.55
C GLY A 360 -15.96 13.28 16.89
N VAL A 361 -16.64 14.12 16.11
CA VAL A 361 -18.05 14.46 16.34
C VAL A 361 -18.89 14.13 15.10
N LEU A 362 -19.99 13.43 15.31
CA LEU A 362 -21.01 13.14 14.31
C LEU A 362 -22.26 13.97 14.61
N VAL A 363 -22.56 14.93 13.73
CA VAL A 363 -23.72 15.80 13.85
C VAL A 363 -24.86 15.28 12.98
N LEU A 364 -26.02 15.04 13.59
CA LEU A 364 -27.18 14.42 12.95
C LEU A 364 -28.37 15.39 13.03
N LEU A 365 -28.76 15.97 11.90
CA LEU A 365 -29.84 16.95 11.83
C LEU A 365 -30.99 16.42 10.97
N ALA A 366 -32.17 16.34 11.56
CA ALA A 366 -33.43 16.14 10.85
C ALA A 366 -34.07 17.50 10.51
N PRO A 367 -34.94 17.58 9.47
CA PRO A 367 -35.72 18.78 9.21
C PRO A 367 -36.53 19.18 10.43
N ASP A 368 -36.40 20.45 10.82
CA ASP A 368 -37.17 21.03 11.91
C ASP A 368 -37.80 22.38 11.46
N PRO A 369 -39.09 22.42 11.21
CA PRO A 369 -39.76 23.65 10.78
C PRO A 369 -39.72 24.79 11.80
N LEU A 370 -39.40 24.50 13.06
CA LEU A 370 -39.32 25.48 14.17
C LEU A 370 -37.90 26.03 14.37
N ALA A 371 -36.89 25.43 13.75
CA ALA A 371 -35.49 25.83 13.87
C ALA A 371 -35.02 26.58 12.62
N ASP A 372 -34.16 27.57 12.80
CA ASP A 372 -33.39 28.19 11.72
C ASP A 372 -32.16 27.35 11.41
N LEU A 373 -32.38 26.28 10.64
CA LEU A 373 -31.32 25.33 10.24
C LEU A 373 -30.30 25.94 9.28
N GLU A 374 -30.61 27.04 8.58
CA GLU A 374 -29.64 27.75 7.74
C GLU A 374 -28.53 28.36 8.62
N SER A 375 -28.87 29.11 9.65
CA SER A 375 -27.90 29.65 10.59
C SER A 375 -27.11 28.58 11.35
N VAL A 376 -27.72 27.42 11.63
CA VAL A 376 -27.03 26.28 12.24
C VAL A 376 -26.00 25.69 11.29
N VAL A 377 -26.33 25.53 10.01
CA VAL A 377 -25.43 25.03 8.97
C VAL A 377 -24.29 26.01 8.71
N ASP A 378 -24.53 27.32 8.74
CA ASP A 378 -23.47 28.33 8.63
C ASP A 378 -22.42 28.20 9.76
N VAL A 379 -22.86 27.89 10.98
CA VAL A 379 -21.93 27.59 12.08
C VAL A 379 -21.13 26.32 11.81
N LEU A 380 -21.77 25.25 11.35
CA LEU A 380 -21.08 24.01 10.99
C LEU A 380 -20.06 24.24 9.87
N ALA A 381 -20.43 24.98 8.82
CA ALA A 381 -19.56 25.32 7.69
C ALA A 381 -18.31 26.12 8.15
N ALA A 382 -18.46 26.98 9.15
CA ALA A 382 -17.37 27.77 9.70
C ALA A 382 -16.48 26.97 10.69
N VAL A 383 -17.08 26.13 11.56
CA VAL A 383 -16.38 25.46 12.66
C VAL A 383 -15.70 24.18 12.20
N ALA A 384 -16.35 23.36 11.36
CA ALA A 384 -15.86 22.02 11.05
C ALA A 384 -14.51 22.02 10.31
N PRO A 385 -14.25 22.85 9.29
CA PRO A 385 -12.95 22.91 8.62
C PRO A 385 -11.82 23.38 9.54
N ALA A 386 -12.14 24.26 10.50
CA ALA A 386 -11.17 24.81 11.45
C ALA A 386 -10.92 23.90 12.66
N SER A 387 -11.81 22.94 12.93
CA SER A 387 -11.76 22.06 14.09
C SER A 387 -10.50 21.20 14.12
N ARG A 388 -9.97 20.95 15.33
CA ARG A 388 -8.85 20.02 15.56
C ARG A 388 -9.25 18.55 15.44
N LYS A 389 -10.54 18.24 15.66
CA LYS A 389 -11.11 16.90 15.51
C LYS A 389 -12.04 16.89 14.31
N PRO A 390 -12.15 15.74 13.60
CA PRO A 390 -13.06 15.63 12.47
C PRO A 390 -14.51 15.81 12.92
N ILE A 391 -15.25 16.59 12.15
CA ILE A 391 -16.70 16.74 12.27
C ILE A 391 -17.30 16.22 10.97
N VAL A 392 -18.16 15.22 11.07
CA VAL A 392 -18.92 14.65 9.96
C VAL A 392 -20.38 14.97 10.20
N THR A 393 -21.12 15.34 9.15
CA THR A 393 -22.50 15.78 9.28
C THR A 393 -23.46 14.87 8.53
N CYS A 394 -24.65 14.70 9.06
CA CYS A 394 -25.80 14.11 8.40
C CYS A 394 -26.96 15.11 8.42
N LEU A 395 -27.45 15.52 7.26
CA LEU A 395 -28.66 16.31 7.12
C LEU A 395 -29.70 15.41 6.46
N MET A 396 -30.62 14.88 7.26
CA MET A 396 -31.65 13.95 6.82
C MET A 396 -32.71 14.63 5.94
N GLY A 397 -33.29 13.87 5.04
CA GLY A 397 -34.28 14.40 4.09
C GLY A 397 -33.65 14.90 2.79
N ASP A 398 -34.47 15.32 1.85
CA ASP A 398 -33.97 15.67 0.52
C ASP A 398 -34.43 17.06 0.06
N SER A 399 -35.70 17.37 0.01
CA SER A 399 -36.21 18.61 -0.58
C SER A 399 -35.68 19.87 0.12
N SER A 400 -35.79 19.97 1.43
CA SER A 400 -35.34 21.11 2.22
C SER A 400 -33.84 21.07 2.58
N MET A 401 -33.29 19.88 2.72
CA MET A 401 -31.92 19.70 3.22
C MET A 401 -30.86 19.62 2.11
N ARG A 402 -31.25 19.41 0.84
CA ARG A 402 -30.28 19.27 -0.28
C ARG A 402 -29.41 20.52 -0.42
N ARG A 403 -30.02 21.73 -0.40
CA ARG A 403 -29.27 22.97 -0.50
C ARG A 403 -28.29 23.16 0.66
N LEU A 404 -28.70 22.82 1.87
CA LEU A 404 -27.86 22.93 3.08
C LEU A 404 -26.69 21.95 3.03
N ARG A 405 -26.88 20.74 2.48
CA ARG A 405 -25.77 19.80 2.24
C ARG A 405 -24.75 20.37 1.27
N HIS A 406 -25.19 21.01 0.17
CA HIS A 406 -24.27 21.65 -0.76
C HIS A 406 -23.43 22.76 -0.09
N VAL A 407 -24.06 23.59 0.75
CA VAL A 407 -23.32 24.62 1.50
C VAL A 407 -22.21 24.02 2.36
N LEU A 408 -22.49 22.91 3.06
CA LEU A 408 -21.47 22.21 3.86
C LEU A 408 -20.38 21.59 3.00
N ASP A 409 -20.75 20.95 1.89
CA ASP A 409 -19.80 20.34 0.98
C ASP A 409 -18.85 21.36 0.35
N GLU A 410 -19.36 22.50 -0.08
CA GLU A 410 -18.57 23.64 -0.61
C GLU A 410 -17.64 24.22 0.46
N ALA A 411 -18.06 24.22 1.73
CA ALA A 411 -17.24 24.63 2.86
C ALA A 411 -16.20 23.57 3.28
N GLY A 412 -16.12 22.40 2.60
CA GLY A 412 -15.21 21.31 2.95
C GLY A 412 -15.65 20.50 4.18
N THR A 413 -16.94 20.57 4.54
CA THR A 413 -17.53 19.77 5.62
C THR A 413 -18.38 18.65 5.02
N PRO A 414 -17.97 17.36 5.10
CA PRO A 414 -18.72 16.28 4.49
C PRO A 414 -20.13 16.17 5.08
N ALA A 415 -21.14 16.29 4.22
CA ALA A 415 -22.53 16.16 4.60
C ALA A 415 -23.18 14.97 3.91
N PHE A 416 -23.83 14.12 4.69
CA PHE A 416 -24.48 12.88 4.25
C PHE A 416 -26.00 12.95 4.41
N ARG A 417 -26.69 12.06 3.69
CA ARG A 417 -28.15 12.03 3.61
C ARG A 417 -28.80 11.19 4.71
N THR A 418 -28.08 10.18 5.20
CA THR A 418 -28.57 9.25 6.21
C THR A 418 -27.57 9.07 7.35
N PRO A 419 -28.04 8.78 8.57
CA PRO A 419 -27.18 8.54 9.74
C PRO A 419 -26.23 7.37 9.51
N GLU A 420 -26.69 6.32 8.86
CA GLU A 420 -25.90 5.10 8.58
C GLU A 420 -24.72 5.42 7.66
N THR A 421 -24.98 6.22 6.61
CA THR A 421 -23.91 6.62 5.68
C THR A 421 -22.88 7.49 6.37
N ALA A 422 -23.31 8.43 7.24
CA ALA A 422 -22.41 9.30 7.97
C ALA A 422 -21.58 8.54 9.02
N ALA A 423 -22.18 7.60 9.75
CA ALA A 423 -21.49 6.74 10.70
C ALA A 423 -20.47 5.82 9.99
N ASN A 424 -20.83 5.23 8.86
CA ASN A 424 -19.93 4.44 8.02
C ASN A 424 -18.77 5.28 7.47
N ALA A 425 -19.04 6.52 7.02
CA ALA A 425 -17.99 7.44 6.55
C ALA A 425 -16.99 7.75 7.65
N PHE A 426 -17.48 7.93 8.88
CA PHE A 426 -16.59 8.11 10.04
C PHE A 426 -15.77 6.84 10.33
N GLY A 427 -16.38 5.66 10.21
CA GLY A 427 -15.70 4.37 10.30
C GLY A 427 -14.58 4.21 9.26
N ILE A 428 -14.81 4.63 8.03
CA ILE A 428 -13.82 4.66 6.96
C ILE A 428 -12.64 5.58 7.33
N LEU A 429 -12.93 6.77 7.83
CA LEU A 429 -11.90 7.73 8.25
C LEU A 429 -11.02 7.21 9.40
N ALA A 430 -11.64 6.60 10.42
CA ALA A 430 -10.95 5.98 11.53
C ALA A 430 -10.15 4.74 11.11
N GLY A 431 -10.71 3.92 10.22
CA GLY A 431 -10.04 2.77 9.63
C GLY A 431 -8.82 3.17 8.82
N TYR A 432 -8.90 4.24 8.02
CA TYR A 432 -7.77 4.80 7.29
C TYR A 432 -6.65 5.23 8.24
N HIS A 433 -6.96 6.00 9.28
CA HIS A 433 -5.97 6.41 10.28
C HIS A 433 -5.28 5.21 10.93
N TYR A 434 -6.05 4.19 11.30
CA TYR A 434 -5.50 2.95 11.85
C TYR A 434 -4.57 2.23 10.87
N SER A 435 -4.98 2.05 9.61
CA SER A 435 -4.17 1.43 8.56
C SER A 435 -2.88 2.23 8.29
N GLN A 436 -2.95 3.56 8.28
CA GLN A 436 -1.76 4.42 8.16
C GLN A 436 -0.81 4.26 9.35
N THR A 437 -1.35 4.15 10.57
CA THR A 437 -0.53 3.90 11.77
C THR A 437 0.16 2.54 11.68
N LEU A 438 -0.55 1.48 11.24
CA LEU A 438 0.04 0.17 11.00
C LEU A 438 1.15 0.21 9.93
N ALA A 439 0.88 0.89 8.80
CA ALA A 439 1.85 1.01 7.72
C ALA A 439 3.13 1.74 8.15
N GLN A 440 3.04 2.66 9.11
CA GLN A 440 4.19 3.35 9.69
C GLN A 440 4.97 2.51 10.69
N GLN A 441 4.38 1.47 11.27
CA GLN A 441 4.99 0.56 12.25
C GLN A 441 5.81 -0.56 11.59
N ILE A 442 6.30 -0.39 10.37
CA ILE A 442 7.17 -1.36 9.71
C ILE A 442 8.57 -1.23 10.32
N LEU A 443 8.69 -1.72 11.52
CA LEU A 443 9.97 -1.95 12.16
C LEU A 443 10.46 -3.35 11.73
N PRO A 444 11.75 -3.54 11.43
CA PRO A 444 12.30 -4.88 11.41
C PRO A 444 12.03 -5.50 12.79
N PRO A 445 11.85 -6.81 12.87
CA PRO A 445 11.77 -7.46 14.16
C PRO A 445 13.00 -7.08 14.98
N GLU A 446 12.80 -6.80 16.29
CA GLU A 446 13.88 -6.47 17.21
C GLU A 446 15.06 -7.43 17.05
N PRO A 447 16.31 -6.98 17.21
CA PRO A 447 17.46 -7.89 17.15
C PRO A 447 17.23 -8.99 18.19
N LEU A 448 17.00 -10.19 17.67
CA LEU A 448 16.75 -11.35 18.52
C LEU A 448 17.98 -11.57 19.39
N SER A 449 17.81 -11.66 20.70
CA SER A 449 18.88 -12.00 21.65
C SER A 449 19.55 -13.33 21.31
N ARG A 450 18.82 -14.20 20.59
CA ARG A 450 19.29 -15.48 20.04
C ARG A 450 18.89 -15.56 18.58
N PRO A 451 19.84 -15.53 17.62
CA PRO A 451 19.55 -15.71 16.20
C PRO A 451 19.03 -17.13 15.95
N PRO A 452 18.11 -17.32 14.97
CA PRO A 452 17.62 -18.64 14.62
C PRO A 452 18.70 -19.46 13.91
N ASP A 453 18.66 -20.77 14.10
CA ASP A 453 19.46 -21.72 13.34
C ASP A 453 18.70 -22.14 12.07
N THR A 454 18.75 -21.23 11.07
CA THR A 454 18.05 -21.43 9.79
C THR A 454 18.58 -22.58 8.97
N ASP A 455 19.88 -22.87 9.08
CA ASP A 455 20.52 -23.97 8.33
C ASP A 455 20.07 -25.31 8.88
N LYS A 456 20.02 -25.49 10.21
CA LYS A 456 19.49 -26.68 10.83
C LYS A 456 18.01 -26.88 10.49
N ALA A 457 17.22 -25.83 10.53
CA ALA A 457 15.80 -25.90 10.18
C ALA A 457 15.58 -26.35 8.72
N ARG A 458 16.35 -25.78 7.77
CA ARG A 458 16.31 -26.19 6.36
C ARG A 458 16.74 -27.64 6.16
N GLN A 459 17.80 -28.08 6.84
CA GLN A 459 18.26 -29.48 6.79
C GLN A 459 17.20 -30.46 7.30
N LEU A 460 16.52 -30.14 8.41
CA LEU A 460 15.42 -30.92 8.98
C LEU A 460 14.27 -31.06 7.98
N VAL A 461 13.83 -29.96 7.41
CA VAL A 461 12.75 -29.96 6.41
C VAL A 461 13.15 -30.73 5.13
N GLN A 462 14.34 -30.52 4.61
CA GLN A 462 14.85 -31.28 3.46
C GLN A 462 14.97 -32.79 3.73
N ALA A 463 15.39 -33.15 4.94
CA ALA A 463 15.47 -34.56 5.33
C ALA A 463 14.10 -35.22 5.37
N ALA A 464 13.09 -34.54 5.92
CA ALA A 464 11.69 -34.99 5.92
C ALA A 464 11.14 -35.14 4.50
N GLN A 465 11.38 -34.15 3.62
CA GLN A 465 10.95 -34.21 2.23
C GLN A 465 11.63 -35.33 1.43
N ARG A 466 12.92 -35.60 1.66
CA ARG A 466 13.62 -36.75 1.05
C ARG A 466 13.03 -38.10 1.48
N ARG A 467 12.45 -38.18 2.71
CA ARG A 467 11.70 -39.35 3.18
C ARG A 467 10.28 -39.44 2.64
N GLY A 468 9.85 -38.47 1.82
CA GLY A 468 8.49 -38.39 1.30
C GLY A 468 7.45 -37.95 2.33
N GLN A 469 7.87 -37.44 3.49
CA GLN A 469 6.96 -36.96 4.53
C GLN A 469 6.35 -35.63 4.11
N ARG A 470 5.01 -35.51 4.25
CA ARG A 470 4.28 -34.26 4.08
C ARG A 470 3.86 -33.64 5.42
N VAL A 471 3.87 -34.42 6.48
CA VAL A 471 3.52 -33.97 7.84
C VAL A 471 4.68 -34.37 8.74
N LEU A 472 5.21 -33.40 9.48
CA LEU A 472 6.22 -33.67 10.49
C LEU A 472 5.57 -34.34 11.71
N SER A 473 6.29 -35.25 12.34
CA SER A 473 5.90 -35.75 13.68
C SER A 473 5.92 -34.59 14.70
N PRO A 474 5.16 -34.68 15.80
CA PRO A 474 5.18 -33.62 16.83
C PRO A 474 6.59 -33.33 17.38
N CYS A 475 7.45 -34.35 17.50
CA CYS A 475 8.84 -34.18 17.94
C CYS A 475 9.68 -33.41 16.88
N GLU A 476 9.56 -33.74 15.59
CA GLU A 476 10.22 -33.00 14.52
C GLU A 476 9.69 -31.57 14.39
N GLY A 477 8.37 -31.39 14.58
CA GLY A 477 7.75 -30.06 14.65
C GLY A 477 8.31 -29.22 15.80
N LEU A 478 8.45 -29.80 16.98
CA LEU A 478 9.03 -29.12 18.14
C LEU A 478 10.52 -28.81 17.92
N GLU A 479 11.28 -29.73 17.31
CA GLU A 479 12.69 -29.46 16.93
C GLU A 479 12.78 -28.30 15.93
N LEU A 480 11.89 -28.23 14.95
CA LEU A 480 11.81 -27.13 13.99
C LEU A 480 11.50 -25.79 14.69
N LEU A 481 10.51 -25.75 15.60
CA LEU A 481 10.22 -24.59 16.43
C LEU A 481 11.43 -24.20 17.31
N GLY A 482 12.13 -25.19 17.85
CA GLY A 482 13.36 -25.02 18.65
C GLY A 482 14.51 -24.35 17.88
N CYS A 483 14.64 -24.62 16.57
CA CYS A 483 15.63 -23.93 15.72
C CYS A 483 15.39 -22.39 15.67
N PHE A 484 14.13 -21.97 15.85
CA PHE A 484 13.75 -20.56 15.91
C PHE A 484 13.52 -20.07 17.34
N HIS A 485 13.84 -20.88 18.34
CA HIS A 485 13.67 -20.57 19.76
C HIS A 485 12.25 -20.14 20.12
N VAL A 486 11.24 -20.75 19.49
CA VAL A 486 9.84 -20.48 19.82
C VAL A 486 9.57 -20.95 21.25
N PRO A 487 9.07 -20.08 22.15
CA PRO A 487 8.95 -20.42 23.59
C PRO A 487 7.68 -21.25 23.87
N ILE A 488 7.59 -22.46 23.28
CA ILE A 488 6.46 -23.38 23.43
C ILE A 488 7.00 -24.75 23.82
N GLN A 489 6.34 -25.41 24.76
CA GLN A 489 6.60 -26.77 25.18
C GLN A 489 5.42 -27.68 24.80
N LEU A 490 5.65 -28.97 24.61
CA LEU A 490 4.56 -29.95 24.43
C LEU A 490 4.08 -30.46 25.80
N ALA A 491 2.78 -30.59 25.93
CA ALA A 491 2.11 -31.20 27.06
C ALA A 491 1.16 -32.32 26.59
N ASP A 492 0.92 -33.30 27.39
CA ASP A 492 0.03 -34.43 27.06
C ASP A 492 -1.45 -34.04 27.14
N ASP A 493 -1.81 -33.20 28.13
CA ASP A 493 -3.18 -32.78 28.39
C ASP A 493 -3.32 -31.25 28.52
N VAL A 494 -4.53 -30.77 28.25
CA VAL A 494 -4.89 -29.35 28.43
C VAL A 494 -4.96 -29.06 29.93
N PRO A 495 -4.19 -28.10 30.47
CA PRO A 495 -4.26 -27.71 31.89
C PRO A 495 -5.66 -27.22 32.25
N GLU A 496 -6.21 -27.69 33.37
CA GLU A 496 -7.56 -27.38 33.83
C GLU A 496 -7.72 -25.88 34.11
N GLY A 497 -8.78 -25.26 33.52
CA GLY A 497 -9.04 -23.82 33.67
C GLY A 497 -8.15 -22.89 32.84
N SER A 498 -7.21 -23.41 32.03
CA SER A 498 -6.37 -22.61 31.14
C SER A 498 -7.17 -22.09 29.96
N PRO A 499 -6.90 -20.86 29.50
CA PRO A 499 -7.45 -20.37 28.24
C PRO A 499 -6.90 -21.18 27.07
N VAL A 500 -7.80 -21.65 26.20
CA VAL A 500 -7.45 -22.45 25.02
C VAL A 500 -7.32 -21.54 23.81
N MET A 501 -6.10 -21.36 23.35
CA MET A 501 -5.73 -20.51 22.22
C MET A 501 -5.33 -21.35 21.00
N ALA A 502 -5.18 -20.73 19.87
CA ALA A 502 -4.53 -21.32 18.70
C ALA A 502 -3.72 -20.28 17.92
N ILE A 503 -2.55 -20.73 17.45
CA ILE A 503 -1.76 -20.05 16.43
C ILE A 503 -1.75 -20.95 15.20
N ARG A 504 -2.20 -20.43 14.07
CA ARG A 504 -2.26 -21.19 12.83
C ARG A 504 -1.65 -20.42 11.69
N VAL A 505 -0.94 -21.12 10.83
CA VAL A 505 -0.41 -20.58 9.57
C VAL A 505 -1.01 -21.35 8.41
N ARG A 506 -1.41 -20.63 7.37
CA ARG A 506 -1.84 -21.18 6.08
C ARG A 506 -1.13 -20.45 4.97
N LYS A 507 -0.80 -21.16 3.90
CA LYS A 507 -0.21 -20.56 2.71
C LYS A 507 -1.30 -20.24 1.71
N ASP A 508 -1.54 -18.96 1.49
CA ASP A 508 -2.38 -18.47 0.41
C ASP A 508 -1.62 -18.59 -0.92
N PRO A 509 -2.25 -19.07 -2.01
CA PRO A 509 -1.58 -19.25 -3.29
C PRO A 509 -0.99 -17.97 -3.90
N LYS A 510 -1.63 -16.81 -3.65
CA LYS A 510 -1.24 -15.51 -4.20
C LYS A 510 -0.46 -14.65 -3.20
N LEU A 511 -0.85 -14.65 -1.93
CA LEU A 511 -0.30 -13.77 -0.89
C LEU A 511 0.78 -14.44 -0.02
N GLY A 512 0.97 -15.76 -0.17
CA GLY A 512 1.93 -16.51 0.63
C GLY A 512 1.44 -16.83 2.04
N PRO A 513 2.33 -16.99 3.04
CA PRO A 513 1.91 -17.36 4.37
C PRO A 513 1.05 -16.26 5.02
N CYS A 514 -0.02 -16.67 5.68
CA CYS A 514 -0.83 -15.83 6.56
C CYS A 514 -0.97 -16.51 7.92
N MET A 515 -0.92 -15.71 8.99
CA MET A 515 -0.99 -16.17 10.36
C MET A 515 -2.32 -15.76 10.99
N SER A 516 -2.96 -16.67 11.70
CA SER A 516 -4.13 -16.35 12.50
C SER A 516 -3.90 -16.64 13.98
N PHE A 517 -4.57 -15.84 14.81
CA PHE A 517 -4.65 -16.04 16.25
C PHE A 517 -6.12 -15.99 16.69
N GLY A 518 -6.53 -16.93 17.54
CA GLY A 518 -7.89 -16.98 18.04
C GLY A 518 -8.07 -18.05 19.09
N ARG A 519 -9.33 -18.47 19.33
CA ARG A 519 -9.68 -19.56 20.22
C ARG A 519 -9.22 -20.89 19.62
N GLY A 520 -8.71 -21.77 20.48
CA GLY A 520 -8.32 -23.12 20.10
C GLY A 520 -9.52 -24.07 19.90
N LEU A 521 -9.25 -25.21 19.24
CA LEU A 521 -10.24 -26.25 18.90
C LEU A 521 -11.38 -25.75 17.99
N GLU A 522 -11.16 -24.68 17.24
CA GLU A 522 -12.12 -24.10 16.30
C GLU A 522 -11.53 -24.00 14.88
N PRO A 523 -12.35 -23.92 13.83
CA PRO A 523 -11.86 -23.72 12.46
C PRO A 523 -11.01 -22.44 12.31
N PHE A 524 -10.12 -22.45 11.32
CA PHE A 524 -9.15 -21.35 11.04
C PHE A 524 -9.79 -19.95 11.01
N LEU A 525 -11.04 -19.85 10.59
CA LEU A 525 -11.71 -18.57 10.30
C LEU A 525 -13.10 -18.44 10.94
N ARG A 526 -13.23 -18.77 12.20
CA ARG A 526 -14.43 -18.27 12.91
C ARG A 526 -14.34 -16.76 13.11
N ALA A 527 -15.52 -16.14 13.30
CA ALA A 527 -15.69 -14.69 13.43
C ALA A 527 -14.77 -14.01 14.47
N GLU A 528 -14.16 -14.79 15.36
CA GLU A 528 -13.29 -14.34 16.44
C GLU A 528 -11.78 -14.39 16.12
N ALA A 529 -11.36 -15.04 15.03
CA ALA A 529 -9.95 -15.12 14.68
C ALA A 529 -9.48 -13.84 13.99
N ALA A 530 -8.34 -13.31 14.42
CA ALA A 530 -7.63 -12.26 13.72
C ALA A 530 -6.58 -12.84 12.78
N VAL A 531 -6.40 -12.22 11.61
CA VAL A 531 -5.39 -12.63 10.60
C VAL A 531 -4.43 -11.50 10.32
N GLU A 532 -3.14 -11.85 10.12
CA GLU A 532 -2.07 -10.93 9.75
C GLU A 532 -1.07 -11.62 8.81
N LEU A 533 -0.36 -10.81 8.00
CA LEU A 533 0.68 -11.30 7.10
C LEU A 533 2.07 -11.18 7.73
N PRO A 534 2.89 -12.25 7.70
CA PRO A 534 4.30 -12.16 8.03
C PRO A 534 5.06 -11.19 7.08
N PRO A 535 6.18 -10.58 7.52
CA PRO A 535 6.79 -10.71 8.84
C PRO A 535 6.09 -9.86 9.91
N LEU A 536 6.07 -10.36 11.14
CA LEU A 536 5.56 -9.63 12.31
C LEU A 536 6.71 -9.07 13.14
N ASN A 537 6.46 -7.90 13.74
CA ASN A 537 7.25 -7.36 14.85
C ASN A 537 6.41 -7.37 16.13
N GLY A 538 6.99 -6.95 17.27
CA GLY A 538 6.30 -6.97 18.57
C GLY A 538 5.01 -6.17 18.61
N TYR A 539 4.93 -5.07 17.87
CA TYR A 539 3.71 -4.29 17.75
C TYR A 539 2.62 -5.06 16.98
N LEU A 540 2.96 -5.60 15.81
CA LEU A 540 2.01 -6.34 14.97
C LEU A 540 1.54 -7.64 15.64
N ALA A 541 2.44 -8.34 16.33
CA ALA A 541 2.09 -9.53 17.12
C ALA A 541 1.06 -9.19 18.22
N ARG A 542 1.28 -8.10 18.98
CA ARG A 542 0.30 -7.61 19.97
C ARG A 542 -1.02 -7.21 19.32
N GLN A 543 -0.97 -6.51 18.18
CA GLN A 543 -2.18 -6.13 17.44
C GLN A 543 -2.96 -7.34 16.90
N LEU A 544 -2.28 -8.40 16.48
CA LEU A 544 -2.91 -9.66 16.07
C LEU A 544 -3.73 -10.27 17.22
N VAL A 545 -3.13 -10.36 18.41
CA VAL A 545 -3.82 -10.86 19.62
C VAL A 545 -5.00 -9.96 19.99
N GLN A 546 -4.78 -8.64 20.08
CA GLN A 546 -5.79 -7.68 20.54
C GLN A 546 -6.98 -7.53 19.60
N ARG A 547 -6.81 -7.79 18.31
CA ARG A 547 -7.91 -7.77 17.32
C ARG A 547 -8.76 -9.03 17.31
N SER A 548 -8.30 -10.11 17.93
CA SER A 548 -9.12 -11.31 18.03
C SER A 548 -10.33 -11.07 18.93
N GLY A 549 -11.50 -11.55 18.54
CA GLY A 549 -12.71 -11.51 19.38
C GLY A 549 -12.49 -12.24 20.71
N TYR A 550 -11.61 -13.25 20.69
CA TYR A 550 -11.24 -13.99 21.89
C TYR A 550 -10.52 -13.14 22.94
N TRP A 551 -9.68 -12.18 22.51
CA TRP A 551 -9.05 -11.21 23.41
C TRP A 551 -10.09 -10.35 24.12
N GLN A 552 -11.01 -9.78 23.37
CA GLN A 552 -12.02 -8.85 23.90
C GLN A 552 -12.99 -9.53 24.87
N GLY A 553 -13.34 -10.81 24.62
CA GLY A 553 -14.28 -11.57 25.45
C GLY A 553 -13.67 -12.16 26.72
N THR A 554 -12.51 -12.76 26.64
CA THR A 554 -11.99 -13.64 27.68
C THR A 554 -10.52 -13.44 27.99
N LEU A 555 -9.65 -13.45 26.98
CA LEU A 555 -8.20 -13.60 27.16
C LEU A 555 -7.56 -12.40 27.87
N SER A 556 -8.06 -11.17 27.65
CA SER A 556 -7.55 -9.96 28.31
C SER A 556 -7.59 -9.98 29.84
N ARG A 557 -8.46 -10.82 30.42
CA ARG A 557 -8.59 -10.98 31.85
C ARG A 557 -7.77 -12.16 32.43
N SER A 558 -7.38 -13.08 31.53
CA SER A 558 -6.73 -14.34 31.95
C SER A 558 -5.24 -14.35 31.70
N LEU A 559 -4.74 -13.46 30.80
CA LEU A 559 -3.34 -13.43 30.39
C LEU A 559 -2.54 -12.50 31.31
N THR A 560 -1.50 -13.06 31.95
CA THR A 560 -0.54 -12.26 32.72
C THR A 560 0.36 -11.47 31.78
N PRO A 561 0.99 -10.36 32.22
CA PRO A 561 1.95 -9.63 31.40
C PRO A 561 3.12 -10.49 30.89
N VAL A 562 3.57 -11.47 31.71
CA VAL A 562 4.66 -12.39 31.35
C VAL A 562 4.23 -13.35 30.25
N ALA A 563 3.06 -13.99 30.41
CA ALA A 563 2.50 -14.90 29.41
C ALA A 563 2.19 -14.14 28.09
N ALA A 564 1.74 -12.89 28.20
CA ALA A 564 1.52 -12.03 27.01
C ALA A 564 2.82 -11.77 26.25
N GLU A 565 3.93 -11.62 26.95
CA GLU A 565 5.24 -11.41 26.33
C GLU A 565 5.75 -12.69 25.65
N PHE A 566 5.60 -13.86 26.27
CA PHE A 566 5.90 -15.14 25.63
C PHE A 566 5.04 -15.40 24.40
N LEU A 567 3.75 -15.07 24.46
CA LEU A 567 2.86 -15.18 23.30
C LEU A 567 3.28 -14.24 22.16
N ARG A 568 3.66 -13.00 22.47
CA ARG A 568 4.21 -12.05 21.50
C ARG A 568 5.46 -12.62 20.84
N GLU A 569 6.40 -13.10 21.64
CA GLU A 569 7.65 -13.69 21.16
C GLU A 569 7.38 -14.92 20.30
N ALA A 570 6.48 -15.80 20.69
CA ALA A 570 6.09 -16.98 19.91
C ALA A 570 5.58 -16.58 18.51
N LEU A 571 4.68 -15.61 18.44
CA LEU A 571 4.14 -15.11 17.16
C LEU A 571 5.23 -14.50 16.27
N GLU A 572 6.16 -13.73 16.82
CA GLU A 572 7.28 -13.16 16.06
C GLU A 572 8.20 -14.24 15.51
N ARG A 573 8.57 -15.22 16.33
CA ARG A 573 9.47 -16.30 15.96
C ARG A 573 8.84 -17.26 14.94
N ILE A 574 7.55 -17.57 15.08
CA ILE A 574 6.81 -18.33 14.06
C ILE A 574 6.73 -17.53 12.74
N SER A 575 6.47 -16.25 12.83
CA SER A 575 6.47 -15.37 11.64
C SER A 575 7.81 -15.40 10.92
N LEU A 576 8.92 -15.40 11.65
CA LEU A 576 10.26 -15.53 11.10
C LEU A 576 10.50 -16.91 10.48
N LEU A 577 10.08 -17.98 11.16
CA LEU A 577 10.18 -19.35 10.69
C LEU A 577 9.51 -19.51 9.31
N VAL A 578 8.27 -19.05 9.15
CA VAL A 578 7.55 -19.21 7.87
C VAL A 578 8.07 -18.26 6.77
N SER A 579 8.78 -17.19 7.17
CA SER A 579 9.48 -16.33 6.22
C SER A 579 10.75 -16.98 5.68
N ASP A 580 11.53 -17.67 6.53
CA ASP A 580 12.84 -18.25 6.18
C ASP A 580 12.76 -19.69 5.66
N VAL A 581 11.62 -20.38 5.90
CA VAL A 581 11.37 -21.78 5.49
C VAL A 581 10.16 -21.87 4.57
N PRO A 582 10.29 -21.56 3.27
CA PRO A 582 9.18 -21.50 2.29
C PRO A 582 8.47 -22.83 2.05
N ALA A 583 9.07 -23.93 2.49
CA ALA A 583 8.51 -25.27 2.36
C ALA A 583 7.34 -25.55 3.32
N ILE A 584 7.12 -24.71 4.32
CA ILE A 584 5.96 -24.85 5.24
C ILE A 584 4.70 -24.45 4.48
N GLU A 585 3.75 -25.37 4.33
CA GLU A 585 2.44 -25.18 3.74
C GLU A 585 1.42 -24.76 4.79
N SER A 586 1.45 -25.43 5.95
CA SER A 586 0.67 -25.04 7.12
C SER A 586 1.39 -25.38 8.43
N LEU A 587 1.07 -24.60 9.47
CA LEU A 587 1.54 -24.85 10.83
C LEU A 587 0.36 -24.58 11.77
N ASP A 588 -0.01 -25.58 12.59
CA ASP A 588 -1.06 -25.48 13.58
C ASP A 588 -0.49 -25.79 14.98
N ILE A 589 -0.63 -24.85 15.88
CA ILE A 589 -0.40 -24.99 17.31
C ILE A 589 -1.77 -24.84 17.96
N ASP A 590 -2.48 -25.95 18.08
CA ASP A 590 -3.90 -25.99 18.49
C ASP A 590 -4.24 -27.33 19.13
N PRO A 591 -4.55 -27.39 20.42
CA PRO A 591 -4.64 -26.29 21.39
C PRO A 591 -3.28 -25.75 21.86
N LEU A 592 -3.25 -24.42 22.10
CA LEU A 592 -2.19 -23.73 22.82
C LEU A 592 -2.75 -23.22 24.16
N CYS A 593 -2.13 -23.57 25.26
CA CYS A 593 -2.60 -23.32 26.61
C CYS A 593 -1.52 -22.64 27.47
N LEU A 594 -1.86 -22.34 28.72
CA LEU A 594 -0.92 -21.81 29.71
C LEU A 594 -0.77 -22.82 30.86
N GLU A 595 0.47 -23.10 31.24
CA GLU A 595 0.82 -23.72 32.50
C GLU A 595 1.61 -22.71 33.34
N GLY A 596 0.91 -22.06 34.29
CA GLY A 596 1.43 -20.82 34.88
C GLY A 596 1.59 -19.72 33.84
N ASP A 597 2.83 -19.23 33.65
CA ASP A 597 3.16 -18.26 32.64
C ASP A 597 3.76 -18.88 31.36
N THR A 598 3.95 -20.20 31.33
CA THR A 598 4.56 -20.93 30.21
C THR A 598 3.54 -21.31 29.16
N LEU A 599 3.89 -21.14 27.88
CA LEU A 599 3.06 -21.61 26.77
C LEU A 599 3.27 -23.12 26.55
N VAL A 600 2.19 -23.89 26.63
CA VAL A 600 2.19 -25.33 26.36
C VAL A 600 1.23 -25.67 25.23
N ALA A 601 1.66 -26.51 24.30
CA ALA A 601 0.84 -27.00 23.22
C ALA A 601 0.53 -28.48 23.42
N THR A 602 -0.73 -28.85 23.27
CA THR A 602 -1.17 -30.27 23.27
C THR A 602 -1.41 -30.77 21.85
N GLY A 603 -1.43 -29.85 20.86
CA GLY A 603 -1.49 -30.16 19.44
C GLY A 603 -0.48 -29.36 18.65
N LEU A 604 0.34 -30.03 17.84
CA LEU A 604 1.29 -29.43 16.93
C LEU A 604 1.30 -30.22 15.62
N GLU A 605 0.90 -29.57 14.53
CA GLU A 605 0.93 -30.13 13.18
C GLU A 605 1.69 -29.18 12.24
N VAL A 606 2.69 -29.69 11.53
CA VAL A 606 3.40 -28.94 10.50
C VAL A 606 3.33 -29.72 9.18
N LYS A 607 2.71 -29.10 8.17
CA LYS A 607 2.63 -29.67 6.80
C LYS A 607 3.64 -29.02 5.89
N LEU A 608 4.28 -29.83 5.06
CA LEU A 608 5.27 -29.39 4.10
C LEU A 608 4.70 -29.49 2.67
N SER A 609 5.04 -28.52 1.82
CA SER A 609 4.74 -28.55 0.41
C SER A 609 5.49 -29.72 -0.29
N SER A 610 4.91 -30.22 -1.39
CA SER A 610 5.55 -31.31 -2.16
C SER A 610 6.90 -30.88 -2.72
N ALA A 611 7.90 -31.76 -2.69
CA ALA A 611 9.26 -31.50 -3.17
C ALA A 611 9.32 -31.06 -4.66
N SER A 612 8.32 -31.41 -5.46
CA SER A 612 8.20 -31.01 -6.87
C SER A 612 8.01 -29.48 -7.07
N MET A 613 7.55 -28.77 -6.05
CA MET A 613 7.46 -27.29 -6.10
C MET A 613 8.77 -26.58 -5.72
N LEU A 614 9.78 -27.32 -5.24
CA LEU A 614 11.03 -26.76 -4.70
C LEU A 614 12.22 -26.83 -5.64
N VAL A 615 12.03 -27.24 -6.90
CA VAL A 615 13.03 -27.03 -7.95
C VAL A 615 12.90 -25.58 -8.47
N LEU A 616 12.87 -24.62 -7.55
CA LEU A 616 13.34 -23.28 -7.84
C LEU A 616 14.84 -23.28 -7.52
N PRO A 617 15.69 -22.77 -8.43
CA PRO A 617 17.10 -22.53 -8.12
C PRO A 617 17.15 -21.72 -6.82
N GLU A 618 18.24 -21.82 -6.07
CA GLU A 618 18.59 -21.08 -4.86
C GLU A 618 18.35 -19.56 -5.04
N THR A 619 17.11 -19.16 -5.29
CA THR A 619 16.75 -17.76 -5.31
C THR A 619 16.59 -17.33 -3.87
N THR A 620 17.62 -16.72 -3.38
CA THR A 620 17.78 -16.04 -2.09
C THR A 620 16.73 -14.97 -1.78
N GLY A 621 15.71 -14.80 -2.62
CA GLY A 621 14.70 -13.78 -2.42
C GLY A 621 13.37 -14.36 -2.00
N TYR A 622 12.90 -14.05 -0.80
CA TYR A 622 11.57 -14.29 -0.21
C TYR A 622 10.36 -14.25 -1.18
N SER A 623 10.46 -14.92 -2.33
CA SER A 623 9.48 -14.86 -3.45
C SER A 623 8.08 -15.36 -3.07
N HIS A 624 7.98 -16.19 -2.02
CA HIS A 624 6.74 -16.70 -1.45
C HIS A 624 6.02 -15.73 -0.51
N MET A 625 6.61 -14.54 -0.24
CA MET A 625 6.06 -13.54 0.69
C MET A 625 5.44 -12.37 -0.05
N ALA A 626 4.23 -11.95 0.33
CA ALA A 626 3.62 -10.71 -0.19
C ALA A 626 4.33 -9.45 0.32
N ILE A 627 4.90 -9.51 1.53
CA ILE A 627 5.68 -8.43 2.14
C ILE A 627 7.12 -8.91 2.27
N HIS A 628 8.07 -8.17 1.68
CA HIS A 628 9.47 -8.54 1.73
C HIS A 628 10.03 -8.36 3.16
N PRO A 629 10.57 -9.42 3.80
CA PRO A 629 11.19 -9.30 5.11
C PRO A 629 12.48 -8.45 5.06
N TYR A 630 12.97 -8.05 6.24
CA TYR A 630 14.29 -7.47 6.39
C TYR A 630 15.37 -8.46 5.90
N PRO A 631 16.24 -8.12 4.94
CA PRO A 631 17.18 -9.05 4.31
C PRO A 631 18.41 -9.28 5.22
N ARG A 632 18.23 -10.04 6.29
CA ARG A 632 19.27 -10.32 7.30
C ARG A 632 20.51 -11.01 6.76
N HIS A 633 20.36 -11.80 5.69
CA HIS A 633 21.49 -12.51 5.04
C HIS A 633 22.54 -11.55 4.47
N LEU A 634 22.17 -10.29 4.23
CA LEU A 634 23.09 -9.25 3.79
C LEU A 634 23.93 -8.66 4.94
N ALA A 635 23.61 -8.98 6.21
CA ALA A 635 24.38 -8.51 7.34
C ALA A 635 25.67 -9.34 7.49
N GLN A 636 26.84 -8.70 7.32
CA GLN A 636 28.14 -9.37 7.30
C GLN A 636 29.22 -8.54 7.98
N MET A 637 30.05 -9.20 8.81
CA MET A 637 31.27 -8.60 9.30
C MET A 637 32.29 -8.53 8.16
N ARG A 638 32.85 -7.36 7.95
CA ARG A 638 33.84 -7.07 6.92
C ARG A 638 35.11 -6.47 7.56
N GLN A 639 36.17 -6.39 6.79
CA GLN A 639 37.42 -5.73 7.21
C GLN A 639 37.75 -4.58 6.26
N MET A 640 38.27 -3.51 6.84
CA MET A 640 38.89 -2.42 6.11
C MET A 640 40.27 -2.84 5.57
N HIS A 641 40.88 -2.03 4.73
CA HIS A 641 42.20 -2.31 4.19
C HIS A 641 43.29 -2.39 5.30
N ASP A 642 43.09 -1.72 6.41
CA ASP A 642 43.96 -1.73 7.59
C ASP A 642 43.64 -2.85 8.60
N GLY A 643 42.69 -3.73 8.28
CA GLY A 643 42.28 -4.87 9.11
C GLY A 643 41.26 -4.55 10.20
N ARG A 644 40.83 -3.30 10.37
CA ARG A 644 39.76 -2.96 11.34
C ARG A 644 38.43 -3.58 10.92
N PRO A 645 37.72 -4.25 11.84
CA PRO A 645 36.43 -4.83 11.56
C PRO A 645 35.33 -3.77 11.51
N TRP A 646 34.34 -3.96 10.62
CA TRP A 646 33.14 -3.18 10.54
C TRP A 646 31.96 -4.08 10.11
N LEU A 647 30.74 -3.65 10.44
CA LEU A 647 29.53 -4.39 10.09
C LEU A 647 28.86 -3.73 8.88
N LEU A 648 28.68 -4.50 7.80
CA LEU A 648 27.79 -4.18 6.69
C LEU A 648 26.43 -4.76 7.00
N ARG A 649 25.38 -3.96 6.96
CA ARG A 649 24.02 -4.43 7.13
C ARG A 649 22.99 -3.56 6.41
N PRO A 650 21.79 -4.08 6.09
CA PRO A 650 20.69 -3.23 5.70
C PRO A 650 20.33 -2.23 6.81
N ILE A 651 19.83 -1.07 6.41
CA ILE A 651 19.42 -0.02 7.34
C ILE A 651 18.17 -0.44 8.11
N ARG A 652 17.98 0.13 9.30
CA ARG A 652 16.83 -0.10 10.18
C ARG A 652 16.13 1.23 10.47
N PRO A 653 14.84 1.25 10.82
CA PRO A 653 14.15 2.48 11.22
C PRO A 653 14.78 3.18 12.43
N GLU A 654 15.40 2.42 13.36
CA GLU A 654 16.13 2.95 14.53
C GLU A 654 17.39 3.71 14.13
N ASP A 655 17.88 3.50 12.92
CA ASP A 655 19.03 4.22 12.37
C ASP A 655 18.71 5.67 11.98
N ALA A 656 17.49 6.16 12.18
CA ALA A 656 17.12 7.51 11.78
C ALA A 656 18.01 8.58 12.45
N GLU A 657 18.19 8.52 13.78
CA GLU A 657 19.08 9.48 14.45
C GLU A 657 20.58 9.20 14.18
N PRO A 658 21.09 7.94 14.22
CA PRO A 658 22.44 7.63 13.77
C PRO A 658 22.75 8.11 12.34
N LEU A 659 21.81 7.98 11.40
CA LEU A 659 21.97 8.48 10.02
C LEU A 659 22.00 10.01 9.98
N GLN A 660 21.17 10.67 10.78
CA GLN A 660 21.18 12.12 10.90
C GLN A 660 22.51 12.64 11.47
N GLU A 661 23.03 11.99 12.52
CA GLU A 661 24.35 12.30 13.08
C GLU A 661 25.46 12.10 12.04
N PHE A 662 25.38 11.00 11.28
CA PHE A 662 26.33 10.73 10.20
C PHE A 662 26.32 11.85 9.15
N VAL A 663 25.15 12.29 8.68
CA VAL A 663 25.02 13.36 7.68
C VAL A 663 25.50 14.70 8.23
N ARG A 664 25.22 15.02 9.50
CA ARG A 664 25.73 16.22 10.17
C ARG A 664 27.25 16.21 10.29
N GLY A 665 27.83 15.02 10.47
CA GLY A 665 29.29 14.82 10.61
C GLY A 665 30.09 14.91 9.31
N LEU A 666 29.43 14.91 8.14
CA LEU A 666 30.10 15.04 6.85
C LEU A 666 30.62 16.47 6.63
N SER A 667 31.73 16.61 5.93
CA SER A 667 32.21 17.90 5.42
C SER A 667 31.22 18.55 4.46
N ASP A 668 31.31 19.86 4.30
CA ASP A 668 30.47 20.58 3.31
C ASP A 668 30.70 20.06 1.90
N GLU A 669 31.91 19.68 1.56
CA GLU A 669 32.29 19.08 0.29
C GLU A 669 31.58 17.70 0.08
N SER A 670 31.70 16.79 1.04
CA SER A 670 31.07 15.47 0.96
C SER A 670 29.55 15.55 0.90
N ARG A 671 28.94 16.49 1.65
CA ARG A 671 27.50 16.75 1.55
C ARG A 671 27.09 17.26 0.18
N TYR A 672 27.81 18.25 -0.35
CA TYR A 672 27.53 18.79 -1.68
C TYR A 672 27.70 17.73 -2.78
N MET A 673 28.79 16.95 -2.72
CA MET A 673 29.02 15.85 -3.67
C MET A 673 27.90 14.78 -3.64
N ARG A 674 27.25 14.60 -2.50
CA ARG A 674 26.17 13.60 -2.35
C ARG A 674 24.78 14.15 -2.70
N PHE A 675 24.45 15.35 -2.25
CA PHE A 675 23.08 15.89 -2.33
C PHE A 675 22.91 16.96 -3.41
N VAL A 676 24.00 17.40 -4.04
CA VAL A 676 24.01 18.51 -5.00
C VAL A 676 23.29 19.76 -4.45
N SER A 677 23.34 19.93 -3.13
CA SER A 677 22.70 21.00 -2.40
C SER A 677 23.43 21.28 -1.08
N MET A 678 23.25 22.50 -0.54
CA MET A 678 23.84 22.92 0.75
C MET A 678 23.04 22.36 1.95
N LEU A 679 22.56 21.11 1.86
CA LEU A 679 21.79 20.44 2.90
C LEU A 679 22.68 20.19 4.12
N ARG A 680 22.34 20.77 5.27
CA ARG A 680 23.06 20.54 6.54
C ARG A 680 22.57 19.32 7.30
N GLU A 681 21.30 18.98 7.15
CA GLU A 681 20.66 17.86 7.79
C GLU A 681 19.48 17.35 6.92
N LEU A 682 19.14 16.07 7.11
CA LEU A 682 17.99 15.46 6.43
C LEU A 682 16.69 15.94 7.09
N THR A 683 15.68 16.24 6.29
CA THR A 683 14.35 16.52 6.82
C THR A 683 13.76 15.26 7.46
N PRO A 684 12.80 15.37 8.40
CA PRO A 684 12.11 14.19 8.97
C PRO A 684 11.52 13.26 7.90
N HIS A 685 11.02 13.84 6.80
CA HIS A 685 10.49 13.09 5.66
C HIS A 685 11.60 12.31 4.94
N MET A 686 12.76 12.91 4.70
CA MET A 686 13.91 12.24 4.08
C MET A 686 14.44 11.10 4.97
N LEU A 687 14.56 11.34 6.29
CA LEU A 687 14.96 10.30 7.24
C LEU A 687 14.00 9.11 7.21
N ALA A 688 12.70 9.37 7.27
CA ALA A 688 11.71 8.31 7.19
C ALA A 688 11.81 7.53 5.86
N ARG A 689 12.05 8.21 4.75
CA ARG A 689 12.23 7.59 3.44
C ARG A 689 13.50 6.72 3.38
N TYR A 690 14.61 7.16 3.95
CA TYR A 690 15.88 6.40 3.93
C TYR A 690 15.94 5.25 4.93
N THR A 691 15.08 5.24 5.95
CA THR A 691 15.12 4.21 7.01
C THR A 691 13.95 3.24 6.98
N ARG A 692 12.83 3.60 6.32
CA ARG A 692 11.64 2.75 6.18
C ARG A 692 11.55 2.18 4.76
N ILE A 693 12.42 1.24 4.47
CA ILE A 693 12.69 0.69 3.16
C ILE A 693 11.60 -0.31 2.72
N ASP A 694 11.17 -0.21 1.47
CA ASP A 694 10.49 -1.29 0.75
C ASP A 694 11.52 -2.11 -0.04
N TYR A 695 11.97 -3.22 0.55
CA TYR A 695 13.03 -4.05 -0.03
C TYR A 695 12.68 -4.69 -1.39
N HIS A 696 11.45 -4.53 -1.86
CA HIS A 696 11.09 -4.86 -3.24
C HIS A 696 11.50 -3.77 -4.24
N ARG A 697 11.50 -2.50 -3.81
CA ARG A 697 11.78 -1.33 -4.67
C ARG A 697 13.16 -0.77 -4.48
N GLU A 698 13.67 -0.88 -3.28
CA GLU A 698 14.89 -0.19 -2.88
C GLU A 698 15.67 -1.02 -1.86
N LEU A 699 16.97 -0.84 -1.82
CA LEU A 699 17.84 -1.39 -0.80
C LEU A 699 18.72 -0.28 -0.27
N ALA A 700 18.79 -0.16 1.05
CA ALA A 700 19.72 0.74 1.72
C ALA A 700 20.61 -0.04 2.67
N LEU A 701 21.89 0.17 2.56
CA LEU A 701 22.94 -0.47 3.34
C LEU A 701 23.70 0.56 4.15
N VAL A 702 24.06 0.20 5.38
CA VAL A 702 24.94 0.99 6.25
C VAL A 702 26.21 0.22 6.55
N ALA A 703 27.31 0.95 6.62
CA ALA A 703 28.56 0.52 7.23
C ALA A 703 28.61 1.06 8.65
N THR A 704 28.82 0.20 9.63
CA THR A 704 28.82 0.60 11.06
C THR A 704 30.02 0.06 11.79
N ILE A 705 30.44 0.78 12.84
CA ILE A 705 31.44 0.37 13.80
C ILE A 705 30.89 0.50 15.21
N ASN A 706 31.45 -0.28 16.13
CA ASN A 706 31.14 -0.18 17.55
C ASN A 706 32.12 0.78 18.23
N GLU A 707 31.60 1.84 18.83
CA GLU A 707 32.36 2.79 19.65
C GLU A 707 31.96 2.69 21.13
N PRO A 708 32.88 3.05 22.06
CA PRO A 708 32.51 3.15 23.48
C PRO A 708 31.36 4.15 23.67
N ASN A 709 30.30 3.73 24.36
CA ASN A 709 29.17 4.62 24.62
C ASN A 709 29.49 5.54 25.80
N PRO A 710 29.51 6.88 25.62
CA PRO A 710 29.84 7.81 26.71
C PRO A 710 28.79 7.86 27.82
N VAL A 711 27.54 7.52 27.49
CA VAL A 711 26.40 7.57 28.42
C VAL A 711 26.22 6.24 29.18
N HIS A 712 26.43 5.11 28.52
CA HIS A 712 26.24 3.77 29.10
C HIS A 712 27.55 2.97 29.03
N ARG A 713 28.38 3.08 30.09
CA ARG A 713 29.63 2.31 30.22
C ARG A 713 29.30 0.80 30.23
N GLY A 714 29.83 0.06 29.24
CA GLY A 714 29.62 -1.38 29.08
C GLY A 714 28.72 -1.79 27.90
N HIS A 715 28.01 -0.87 27.28
CA HIS A 715 27.24 -1.13 26.05
C HIS A 715 27.81 -0.28 24.91
N PRO A 716 28.49 -0.88 23.91
CA PRO A 716 29.00 -0.13 22.77
C PRO A 716 27.87 0.54 22.00
N ARG A 717 28.15 1.72 21.46
CA ARG A 717 27.25 2.42 20.56
C ARG A 717 27.66 2.10 19.13
N GLU A 718 26.71 1.68 18.32
CA GLU A 718 26.88 1.50 16.89
C GLU A 718 26.85 2.89 16.19
N ARG A 719 27.92 3.22 15.44
CA ARG A 719 28.04 4.45 14.67
C ARG A 719 28.05 4.14 13.19
N ILE A 720 27.23 4.86 12.41
CA ILE A 720 27.24 4.78 10.95
C ILE A 720 28.46 5.56 10.42
N ILE A 721 29.23 4.92 9.54
CA ILE A 721 30.41 5.47 8.89
C ILE A 721 30.29 5.50 7.35
N GLY A 722 29.26 4.87 6.79
CA GLY A 722 28.94 4.88 5.37
C GLY A 722 27.50 4.49 5.12
N PHE A 723 26.95 5.02 4.03
CA PHE A 723 25.58 4.77 3.61
C PHE A 723 25.53 4.62 2.09
N ALA A 724 24.89 3.55 1.63
CA ALA A 724 24.66 3.28 0.21
C ALA A 724 23.23 2.82 0.00
N HIS A 725 22.61 3.24 -1.07
CA HIS A 725 21.28 2.75 -1.44
C HIS A 725 21.10 2.69 -2.93
N TYR A 726 20.16 1.86 -3.39
CA TYR A 726 19.58 1.96 -4.72
C TYR A 726 18.05 2.06 -4.64
N LEU A 727 17.48 2.73 -5.62
CA LEU A 727 16.04 2.81 -5.86
C LEU A 727 15.75 2.35 -7.29
N ARG A 728 14.78 1.46 -7.48
CA ARG A 728 14.36 1.03 -8.82
C ARG A 728 13.91 2.21 -9.65
N ASN A 729 14.36 2.24 -10.88
CA ASN A 729 13.95 3.23 -11.87
C ASN A 729 12.49 3.03 -12.28
N ALA A 730 11.89 4.11 -12.78
CA ALA A 730 10.50 4.11 -13.24
C ALA A 730 10.25 3.16 -14.43
N ASP A 731 11.30 2.70 -15.13
CA ASP A 731 11.21 1.69 -16.17
C ASP A 731 11.07 0.25 -15.63
N GLY A 732 11.26 0.06 -14.31
CA GLY A 732 11.19 -1.24 -13.64
C GLY A 732 12.33 -2.21 -13.99
N ARG A 733 13.28 -1.81 -14.83
CA ARG A 733 14.40 -2.65 -15.33
C ARG A 733 15.69 -2.41 -14.59
N GLY A 734 15.96 -1.16 -14.20
CA GLY A 734 17.18 -0.77 -13.55
C GLY A 734 16.95 -0.13 -12.20
N ALA A 735 18.05 0.32 -11.58
CA ALA A 735 18.01 1.07 -10.34
C ALA A 735 19.06 2.19 -10.34
N GLU A 736 18.67 3.33 -9.77
CA GLU A 736 19.59 4.43 -9.48
C GLU A 736 20.23 4.24 -8.11
N TYR A 737 21.56 4.28 -8.07
CA TYR A 737 22.30 4.15 -6.82
C TYR A 737 22.75 5.49 -6.25
N ALA A 738 23.07 5.50 -4.96
CA ALA A 738 23.78 6.58 -4.32
C ALA A 738 24.63 6.04 -3.17
N LEU A 739 25.82 6.63 -2.98
CA LEU A 739 26.81 6.23 -2.01
C LEU A 739 27.42 7.45 -1.32
N VAL A 740 27.66 7.35 -0.03
CA VAL A 740 28.47 8.32 0.74
C VAL A 740 29.22 7.61 1.86
N ILE A 741 30.50 7.97 2.04
CA ILE A 741 31.36 7.49 3.10
C ILE A 741 31.83 8.68 3.93
N GLY A 742 31.82 8.54 5.25
CA GLY A 742 32.32 9.56 6.17
C GLY A 742 33.77 9.94 5.86
N ASP A 743 34.10 11.22 5.94
CA ASP A 743 35.41 11.77 5.50
C ASP A 743 36.59 11.02 6.08
N GLU A 744 36.57 10.69 7.38
CA GLU A 744 37.59 9.95 8.09
C GLU A 744 37.74 8.48 7.62
N TRP A 745 36.75 7.93 6.94
CA TRP A 745 36.65 6.52 6.53
C TRP A 745 36.79 6.31 5.03
N GLN A 746 37.04 7.38 4.29
CA GLN A 746 37.28 7.29 2.85
C GLN A 746 38.60 6.55 2.57
N ARG A 747 38.70 5.93 1.40
CA ARG A 747 39.86 5.14 0.95
C ARG A 747 40.22 3.92 1.80
N CYS A 748 39.35 3.53 2.75
CA CYS A 748 39.51 2.30 3.57
C CYS A 748 38.90 1.05 2.93
N GLY A 749 38.36 1.12 1.69
CA GLY A 749 37.76 0.00 0.98
C GLY A 749 36.25 -0.19 1.25
N ILE A 750 35.63 0.62 2.13
CA ILE A 750 34.23 0.50 2.52
C ILE A 750 33.31 0.76 1.33
N GLY A 751 33.55 1.83 0.55
CA GLY A 751 32.71 2.20 -0.58
C GLY A 751 32.64 1.12 -1.68
N SER A 752 33.75 0.47 -1.99
CA SER A 752 33.78 -0.62 -2.98
C SER A 752 33.02 -1.86 -2.49
N GLN A 753 33.09 -2.17 -1.19
CA GLN A 753 32.38 -3.32 -0.61
C GLN A 753 30.85 -3.07 -0.55
N LEU A 754 30.43 -1.85 -0.17
CA LEU A 754 29.01 -1.46 -0.20
C LEU A 754 28.43 -1.52 -1.61
N MET A 755 29.16 -0.99 -2.62
CA MET A 755 28.69 -1.00 -4.01
C MET A 755 28.62 -2.41 -4.57
N ARG A 756 29.59 -3.27 -4.28
CA ARG A 756 29.53 -4.68 -4.71
C ARG A 756 28.30 -5.39 -4.15
N MET A 757 27.98 -5.19 -2.86
CA MET A 757 26.78 -5.75 -2.26
C MET A 757 25.50 -5.18 -2.90
N LEU A 758 25.45 -3.88 -3.26
CA LEU A 758 24.31 -3.32 -3.99
C LEU A 758 24.17 -3.94 -5.39
N ILE A 759 25.27 -4.17 -6.10
CA ILE A 759 25.29 -4.80 -7.42
C ILE A 759 24.81 -6.25 -7.31
N GLU A 760 25.33 -7.02 -6.37
CA GLU A 760 24.90 -8.41 -6.11
C GLU A 760 23.41 -8.47 -5.79
N ALA A 761 22.93 -7.61 -4.91
CA ALA A 761 21.50 -7.55 -4.57
C ALA A 761 20.64 -7.10 -5.75
N ALA A 762 21.11 -6.21 -6.62
CA ALA A 762 20.41 -5.82 -7.84
C ALA A 762 20.31 -6.98 -8.85
N GLN A 763 21.36 -7.79 -8.99
CA GLN A 763 21.36 -9.00 -9.79
C GLN A 763 20.39 -10.06 -9.24
N GLU A 764 20.39 -10.28 -7.92
CA GLU A 764 19.43 -11.16 -7.26
C GLU A 764 17.97 -10.74 -7.50
N GLN A 765 17.73 -9.41 -7.57
CA GLN A 765 16.43 -8.84 -7.92
C GLN A 765 16.15 -8.83 -9.43
N ARG A 766 17.02 -9.42 -10.25
CA ARG A 766 16.93 -9.49 -11.72
C ARG A 766 16.82 -8.13 -12.39
N LEU A 767 17.51 -7.13 -11.85
CA LEU A 767 17.65 -5.86 -12.55
C LEU A 767 18.65 -6.00 -13.69
N THR A 768 18.38 -5.32 -14.80
CA THR A 768 19.23 -5.41 -16.01
C THR A 768 20.38 -4.41 -16.00
N TYR A 769 20.22 -3.31 -15.24
CA TYR A 769 21.28 -2.31 -15.09
C TYR A 769 21.18 -1.57 -13.74
N ILE A 770 22.28 -0.97 -13.35
CA ILE A 770 22.34 0.00 -12.26
C ILE A 770 23.03 1.27 -12.75
N ASP A 771 22.46 2.43 -12.49
CA ASP A 771 22.96 3.72 -12.96
C ASP A 771 23.00 4.75 -11.83
N GLY A 772 23.57 5.93 -12.12
CA GLY A 772 23.57 7.06 -11.22
C GLY A 772 24.16 8.30 -11.89
N LEU A 773 23.86 9.46 -11.29
CA LEU A 773 24.42 10.75 -11.69
C LEU A 773 25.51 11.18 -10.70
N VAL A 774 26.68 11.50 -11.22
CA VAL A 774 27.85 11.90 -10.45
C VAL A 774 28.34 13.24 -10.93
N LEU A 775 28.63 14.17 -10.01
CA LEU A 775 29.26 15.44 -10.36
C LEU A 775 30.61 15.18 -11.06
N GLY A 776 30.87 15.85 -12.18
CA GLY A 776 32.13 15.71 -12.90
C GLY A 776 33.37 16.08 -12.09
N ALA A 777 33.20 16.92 -11.07
CA ALA A 777 34.22 17.26 -10.10
C ALA A 777 34.52 16.14 -9.09
N ASN A 778 33.61 15.18 -8.89
CA ASN A 778 33.78 14.07 -7.94
C ASN A 778 34.66 12.95 -8.50
N ARG A 779 35.95 13.26 -8.72
CA ARG A 779 36.93 12.31 -9.26
C ARG A 779 37.07 11.03 -8.44
N PRO A 780 37.06 11.05 -7.08
CA PRO A 780 37.09 9.82 -6.30
C PRO A 780 35.94 8.85 -6.60
N MET A 781 34.71 9.37 -6.73
CA MET A 781 33.53 8.55 -7.06
C MET A 781 33.62 8.01 -8.49
N LEU A 782 33.97 8.84 -9.47
CA LEU A 782 34.16 8.41 -10.86
C LEU A 782 35.24 7.32 -10.97
N GLY A 783 36.36 7.48 -10.24
CA GLY A 783 37.41 6.44 -10.18
C GLY A 783 36.90 5.13 -9.58
N LEU A 784 36.10 5.18 -8.51
CA LEU A 784 35.49 4.00 -7.93
C LEU A 784 34.52 3.31 -8.90
N MET A 785 33.67 4.09 -9.59
CA MET A 785 32.73 3.53 -10.58
C MET A 785 33.46 2.85 -11.74
N THR A 786 34.51 3.50 -12.29
CA THR A 786 35.33 2.90 -13.32
C THR A 786 36.00 1.60 -12.85
N TYR A 787 36.52 1.58 -11.60
CA TYR A 787 37.11 0.38 -11.00
C TYR A 787 36.10 -0.77 -10.87
N LEU A 788 34.82 -0.47 -10.61
CA LEU A 788 33.73 -1.44 -10.51
C LEU A 788 33.13 -1.83 -11.87
N GLY A 789 33.64 -1.30 -12.98
CA GLY A 789 33.24 -1.64 -14.34
C GLY A 789 32.10 -0.79 -14.92
N PHE A 790 31.70 0.29 -14.24
CA PHE A 790 30.71 1.21 -14.77
C PHE A 790 31.26 1.99 -16.00
N ARG A 791 30.43 2.20 -16.98
CA ARG A 791 30.68 3.15 -18.07
C ARG A 791 30.37 4.57 -17.57
N VAL A 792 31.11 5.53 -18.07
CA VAL A 792 31.02 6.95 -17.69
C VAL A 792 30.78 7.78 -18.93
N ASP A 793 29.60 8.36 -19.03
CA ASP A 793 29.19 9.21 -20.16
C ASP A 793 28.86 10.64 -19.65
N SER A 794 28.88 11.62 -20.56
CA SER A 794 28.39 12.96 -20.24
C SER A 794 26.88 12.93 -20.14
N ASP A 795 26.32 13.63 -19.17
CA ASP A 795 24.87 13.77 -19.11
C ASP A 795 24.38 14.73 -20.21
N GLU A 796 23.29 14.36 -20.89
CA GLU A 796 22.73 15.14 -21.99
C GLU A 796 22.00 16.41 -21.50
N GLU A 797 21.45 16.38 -20.28
CA GLU A 797 20.69 17.49 -19.70
C GLU A 797 21.58 18.47 -18.91
N ASP A 798 22.65 18.00 -18.25
CA ASP A 798 23.55 18.82 -17.46
C ASP A 798 25.05 18.45 -17.72
N PRO A 799 25.80 19.27 -18.45
CA PRO A 799 27.21 19.04 -18.75
C PRO A 799 28.13 18.94 -17.51
N SER A 800 27.71 19.46 -16.34
CA SER A 800 28.46 19.36 -15.09
C SER A 800 28.36 17.98 -14.45
N MET A 801 27.41 17.17 -14.90
CA MET A 801 27.15 15.81 -14.42
C MET A 801 27.74 14.76 -15.35
N ARG A 802 27.98 13.58 -14.80
CA ARG A 802 28.35 12.37 -15.53
C ARG A 802 27.33 11.29 -15.21
N ARG A 803 26.80 10.67 -16.24
CA ARG A 803 26.00 9.47 -16.06
C ARG A 803 26.93 8.26 -16.01
N VAL A 804 26.83 7.51 -14.94
CA VAL A 804 27.54 6.25 -14.78
C VAL A 804 26.54 5.10 -14.79
N TRP A 805 26.82 4.03 -15.53
CA TRP A 805 25.92 2.89 -15.59
C TRP A 805 26.66 1.58 -15.78
N LEU A 806 26.11 0.53 -15.22
CA LEU A 806 26.62 -0.84 -15.30
C LEU A 806 25.52 -1.75 -15.82
N ASP A 807 25.80 -2.46 -16.88
CA ASP A 807 24.97 -3.54 -17.39
C ASP A 807 25.14 -4.77 -16.48
N LEU A 808 24.05 -5.27 -15.92
CA LEU A 808 24.05 -6.44 -15.03
C LEU A 808 23.86 -7.76 -15.79
N GLY A 809 23.66 -7.68 -17.10
CA GLY A 809 23.37 -8.81 -17.98
C GLY A 809 21.89 -9.21 -17.96
N GLU A 810 21.37 -9.66 -19.08
CA GLU A 810 20.07 -10.33 -19.12
C GLU A 810 20.21 -11.68 -18.42
N THR A 811 19.63 -11.83 -17.25
CA THR A 811 19.38 -13.17 -16.68
C THR A 811 18.38 -13.85 -17.59
N LEU A 812 18.85 -14.74 -18.45
CA LEU A 812 18.05 -15.70 -19.19
C LEU A 812 17.21 -16.50 -18.17
N GLY A 813 15.92 -16.15 -18.05
CA GLY A 813 14.96 -16.80 -17.19
C GLY A 813 13.88 -17.51 -17.97
#